data_e4fe319101f6ea958dbb75a7891efe56
#
_entry.id   e4fe319101f6ea958dbb75a7891efe56
#
_cell.length_a   1.000
_cell.length_b   1.000
_cell.length_c   1.000
_cell.angle_alpha   90.00
_cell.angle_beta   90.00
_cell.angle_gamma   90.00
#
_symmetry.space_group_name_H-M   'P 1'
#
loop_
_entity.id
_entity.type
_entity.pdbx_description
1 polymer ?
#
loop_
_entity_poly.entity_id
_entity_poly.type
_entity_poly.pdbx_seq_one_letter_code
_entity_poly.pdbx_strand_id
1 'polypeptide(L)'
;MITKLSNKLQDFSSEFNETAPPINFDKEIMRWGKNNHLWAIAHRWEFRGDWYGVLHCGTWKDPEANREFKSWDEYEQTSKHFHLRAKEELELLKVRLEDEKQKKYKACAEKWQPIYEQAKEPPKNHWYLEKKRIGPYISKLHNSTLLIPFYNVNGFTGVQMIYLDDNNEGQKRFSKGIQLRGSICPLTPFRSAEYCYLSEGFATAATIQEAFPKIPSIMGINAGNLTQAIYTIRDINPDIKIVIAADRDESGTGKKYAEIAKRTFKNVAVKLPEFEERRPEWSDFNDLALAENLGQVRKQLKISKALFMSINALGVNGGTYYYTTDENPQIISLDIGKHTEAHFCSLITDKFWWQANYGFEDKDGNVKVSWPDVRLDLVGKCHEKGVFTPDNIRGLGLWLEENQTYVINNGRVAMNQPDESKYYYIKKRGFNLVKNPNIEPAYNFCQMLAEIHCKKPIGNAYLIAWWVQSHIFPVLPWRFHLWLTGSRGTGKSTILKYFKQSSPFSEMVQDTTAAGLRQKFGSDMKAILYDEAEPTNKKVPSAIDLARESSSNDGAKTLRGTAGGKAIEHNTQMNFLFSSIQTPNMQAADKSRFLEVELASIKGQPLERHKEMQDIAKAVEYKPMDFFSWAVNHLDFVEKAKEAAIDKLRGDKIDARQADTLSTVIACIAIFDAEEGKPDEAVDKVMATYDFYNTEYVDESKIDDSELALDELMDIIIDMKTSETVASAVSELRSLYEVSPDEDESDTFRNLTKPLA
;
A
#
# COMPACT_ATOMS: atom_id res chain seq x y z
N MET A 1 -29.27 45.99 -20.55
CA MET A 1 -28.86 44.74 -19.88
C MET A 1 -29.72 43.54 -20.30
N ILE A 2 -31.04 43.56 -20.07
CA ILE A 2 -31.94 42.49 -20.51
C ILE A 2 -31.83 42.25 -22.02
N THR A 3 -31.76 43.34 -22.82
CA THR A 3 -31.59 43.30 -24.29
C THR A 3 -30.32 42.54 -24.70
N LYS A 4 -29.19 42.69 -23.93
CA LYS A 4 -27.92 41.98 -24.22
C LYS A 4 -28.06 40.46 -24.03
N LEU A 5 -28.74 40.01 -22.97
CA LEU A 5 -29.01 38.59 -22.77
C LEU A 5 -30.03 38.03 -23.76
N SER A 6 -31.05 38.82 -24.15
CA SER A 6 -32.03 38.43 -25.16
C SER A 6 -31.37 38.21 -26.53
N ASN A 7 -30.46 39.10 -26.92
CA ASN A 7 -29.69 38.94 -28.14
C ASN A 7 -28.83 37.67 -28.11
N LYS A 8 -28.13 37.41 -26.99
CA LYS A 8 -27.33 36.20 -26.82
C LYS A 8 -28.16 34.92 -26.86
N LEU A 9 -29.40 34.95 -26.31
CA LEU A 9 -30.30 33.80 -26.41
C LEU A 9 -30.80 33.59 -27.82
N GLN A 10 -31.04 34.67 -28.55
CA GLN A 10 -31.43 34.61 -29.96
C GLN A 10 -30.29 34.09 -30.84
N ASP A 11 -29.05 34.55 -30.61
CA ASP A 11 -27.85 34.06 -31.29
C ASP A 11 -27.69 32.54 -31.08
N PHE A 12 -27.77 32.09 -29.83
CA PHE A 12 -27.72 30.66 -29.48
C PHE A 12 -28.83 29.86 -30.17
N SER A 13 -30.08 30.38 -30.18
CA SER A 13 -31.21 29.69 -30.80
C SER A 13 -31.04 29.57 -32.32
N SER A 14 -30.44 30.58 -32.94
CA SER A 14 -30.19 30.64 -34.38
C SER A 14 -29.18 29.58 -34.84
N GLU A 15 -28.25 29.15 -33.97
CA GLU A 15 -27.35 28.02 -34.24
C GLU A 15 -28.11 26.70 -34.49
N PHE A 16 -29.33 26.60 -33.98
CA PHE A 16 -30.22 25.45 -34.16
C PHE A 16 -31.40 25.70 -35.10
N ASN A 17 -31.38 26.82 -35.86
CA ASN A 17 -32.49 27.27 -36.72
C ASN A 17 -33.81 27.45 -35.96
N GLU A 18 -33.75 27.93 -34.74
CA GLU A 18 -34.93 28.15 -33.90
C GLU A 18 -35.01 29.61 -33.45
N THR A 19 -36.23 30.07 -33.11
CA THR A 19 -36.44 31.42 -32.57
C THR A 19 -36.51 31.37 -31.05
N ALA A 20 -35.75 32.21 -30.38
CA ALA A 20 -35.73 32.26 -28.91
C ALA A 20 -37.04 32.85 -28.34
N PRO A 21 -37.55 32.27 -27.23
CA PRO A 21 -38.64 32.88 -26.49
C PRO A 21 -38.17 34.14 -25.74
N PRO A 22 -39.08 35.04 -25.30
CA PRO A 22 -38.73 36.11 -24.37
C PRO A 22 -38.10 35.55 -23.08
N ILE A 23 -37.04 36.22 -22.56
CA ILE A 23 -36.40 35.78 -21.32
C ILE A 23 -37.35 35.96 -20.15
N ASN A 24 -37.63 34.87 -19.44
CA ASN A 24 -38.31 34.88 -18.15
C ASN A 24 -37.27 34.77 -17.02
N PHE A 25 -37.26 35.77 -16.13
CA PHE A 25 -36.38 35.80 -14.96
C PHE A 25 -37.02 35.19 -13.70
N ASP A 26 -38.26 34.66 -13.82
CA ASP A 26 -39.00 34.05 -12.69
C ASP A 26 -38.49 32.65 -12.31
N LYS A 27 -37.31 32.31 -12.79
CA LYS A 27 -36.54 31.12 -12.36
C LYS A 27 -37.07 29.79 -12.88
N GLU A 28 -37.97 29.80 -13.86
CA GLU A 28 -38.42 28.59 -14.55
C GLU A 28 -37.54 28.31 -15.78
N ILE A 29 -37.34 27.00 -16.05
CA ILE A 29 -36.62 26.58 -17.26
C ILE A 29 -37.53 26.82 -18.46
N MET A 30 -37.14 27.75 -19.30
CA MET A 30 -37.74 27.98 -20.60
C MET A 30 -37.38 26.82 -21.53
N ARG A 31 -38.32 26.35 -22.34
CA ARG A 31 -38.12 25.29 -23.32
C ARG A 31 -38.74 25.64 -24.62
N TRP A 32 -38.00 25.41 -25.72
CA TRP A 32 -38.50 25.70 -27.08
C TRP A 32 -37.80 24.83 -28.15
N GLY A 33 -38.07 25.10 -29.39
CA GLY A 33 -37.57 24.33 -30.53
C GLY A 33 -38.32 23.05 -30.78
N LYS A 34 -38.01 22.37 -31.86
CA LYS A 34 -38.67 21.11 -32.24
C LYS A 34 -38.48 20.06 -31.16
N ASN A 35 -39.58 19.56 -30.58
CA ASN A 35 -39.60 18.63 -29.47
C ASN A 35 -39.03 19.20 -28.16
N ASN A 36 -39.04 20.54 -27.96
CA ASN A 36 -38.53 21.21 -26.76
C ASN A 36 -37.06 20.81 -26.43
N HIS A 37 -36.22 20.66 -27.44
CA HIS A 37 -34.84 20.22 -27.26
C HIS A 37 -33.92 21.31 -26.74
N LEU A 38 -34.26 22.59 -26.92
CA LEU A 38 -33.56 23.74 -26.39
C LEU A 38 -34.12 24.12 -25.01
N TRP A 39 -33.26 24.60 -24.16
CA TRP A 39 -33.63 25.09 -22.84
C TRP A 39 -32.80 26.30 -22.44
N ALA A 40 -33.38 27.17 -21.63
CA ALA A 40 -32.67 28.25 -20.98
C ALA A 40 -33.25 28.54 -19.60
N ILE A 41 -32.43 29.04 -18.71
CA ILE A 41 -32.81 29.65 -17.45
C ILE A 41 -32.07 30.95 -17.26
N ALA A 42 -32.78 31.96 -16.81
CA ALA A 42 -32.23 33.28 -16.57
C ALA A 42 -32.42 33.67 -15.08
N HIS A 43 -31.42 34.32 -14.54
CA HIS A 43 -31.47 34.88 -13.22
C HIS A 43 -31.01 36.34 -13.24
N ARG A 44 -31.66 37.21 -12.44
CA ARG A 44 -31.28 38.61 -12.27
C ARG A 44 -31.23 39.01 -10.81
N TRP A 45 -30.36 39.96 -10.50
CA TRP A 45 -30.27 40.59 -9.17
C TRP A 45 -29.92 42.07 -9.33
N GLU A 46 -30.19 42.85 -8.28
CA GLU A 46 -29.85 44.25 -8.20
C GLU A 46 -28.56 44.46 -7.40
N PHE A 47 -27.68 45.32 -7.89
CA PHE A 47 -26.48 45.73 -7.20
C PHE A 47 -26.22 47.21 -7.43
N ARG A 48 -26.25 48.01 -6.36
CA ARG A 48 -26.08 49.48 -6.36
C ARG A 48 -27.03 50.25 -7.30
N GLY A 49 -28.26 49.79 -7.43
CA GLY A 49 -29.28 50.41 -8.27
C GLY A 49 -29.31 49.92 -9.72
N ASP A 50 -28.34 49.10 -10.13
CA ASP A 50 -28.28 48.51 -11.44
C ASP A 50 -28.68 47.02 -11.42
N TRP A 51 -29.36 46.60 -12.49
CA TRP A 51 -29.77 45.18 -12.68
C TRP A 51 -28.76 44.44 -13.48
N TYR A 52 -28.31 43.29 -12.95
CA TYR A 52 -27.41 42.34 -13.57
C TYR A 52 -28.13 41.01 -13.79
N GLY A 53 -27.65 40.19 -14.71
CA GLY A 53 -28.27 38.91 -14.98
C GLY A 53 -27.33 37.92 -15.64
N VAL A 54 -27.65 36.65 -15.46
CA VAL A 54 -26.98 35.50 -16.09
C VAL A 54 -28.01 34.65 -16.76
N LEU A 55 -27.65 34.14 -17.93
CA LEU A 55 -28.43 33.25 -18.75
C LEU A 55 -27.63 31.96 -18.97
N HIS A 56 -28.18 30.84 -18.56
CA HIS A 56 -27.70 29.52 -18.96
C HIS A 56 -28.63 28.94 -20.00
N CYS A 57 -28.11 28.47 -21.11
CA CYS A 57 -28.88 27.79 -22.12
C CYS A 57 -28.12 26.62 -22.72
N GLY A 58 -28.84 25.69 -23.31
CA GLY A 58 -28.28 24.49 -23.88
C GLY A 58 -29.28 23.65 -24.65
N THR A 59 -28.85 22.49 -25.09
CA THR A 59 -29.72 21.49 -25.71
C THR A 59 -29.61 20.15 -24.93
N TRP A 60 -30.74 19.46 -24.86
CA TRP A 60 -30.77 18.11 -24.26
C TRP A 60 -30.10 17.06 -25.15
N LYS A 61 -29.81 17.38 -26.38
CA LYS A 61 -29.19 16.48 -27.35
C LYS A 61 -27.67 16.48 -27.28
N ASP A 62 -27.09 17.62 -26.88
CA ASP A 62 -25.65 17.81 -26.78
C ASP A 62 -25.30 18.65 -25.55
N PRO A 63 -24.83 18.02 -24.47
CA PRO A 63 -24.40 18.74 -23.28
C PRO A 63 -23.19 19.68 -23.48
N GLU A 64 -22.39 19.46 -24.53
CA GLU A 64 -21.22 20.31 -24.85
C GLU A 64 -21.68 21.65 -25.49
N ALA A 65 -22.90 21.71 -25.98
CA ALA A 65 -23.51 22.95 -26.50
C ALA A 65 -24.06 23.88 -25.39
N ASN A 66 -23.90 23.53 -24.11
CA ASN A 66 -24.33 24.40 -23.01
C ASN A 66 -23.50 25.67 -22.96
N ARG A 67 -24.16 26.83 -22.80
CA ARG A 67 -23.54 28.15 -22.74
C ARG A 67 -24.01 28.91 -21.51
N GLU A 68 -23.09 29.71 -20.96
CA GLU A 68 -23.36 30.69 -19.91
C GLU A 68 -23.10 32.08 -20.47
N PHE A 69 -24.10 32.97 -20.43
CA PHE A 69 -23.96 34.36 -20.80
C PHE A 69 -24.21 35.29 -19.65
N LYS A 70 -23.33 36.28 -19.48
CA LYS A 70 -23.40 37.31 -18.44
C LYS A 70 -23.85 38.62 -19.08
N SER A 71 -24.58 39.45 -18.33
CA SER A 71 -25.03 40.77 -18.79
C SER A 71 -23.93 41.84 -18.73
N TRP A 72 -22.79 41.54 -18.05
CA TRP A 72 -21.62 42.41 -17.94
C TRP A 72 -20.43 41.84 -18.71
N ASP A 73 -19.47 42.71 -19.05
CA ASP A 73 -18.22 42.29 -19.67
C ASP A 73 -17.13 42.04 -18.61
N GLU A 74 -16.29 41.05 -18.84
CA GLU A 74 -15.20 40.68 -17.89
C GLU A 74 -14.14 41.78 -17.74
N TYR A 75 -14.10 42.75 -18.63
CA TYR A 75 -13.17 43.87 -18.65
C TYR A 75 -13.74 45.19 -18.05
N GLU A 76 -15.02 45.24 -17.68
CA GLU A 76 -15.51 46.36 -16.89
C GLU A 76 -14.86 46.32 -15.50
N GLN A 77 -14.33 47.50 -15.02
CA GLN A 77 -13.75 47.65 -13.68
C GLN A 77 -14.85 47.53 -12.62
N THR A 78 -15.38 46.33 -12.48
CA THR A 78 -16.35 45.98 -11.46
C THR A 78 -15.61 45.71 -10.12
N SER A 79 -16.16 46.27 -9.04
CA SER A 79 -15.54 46.14 -7.72
C SER A 79 -15.41 44.66 -7.27
N LYS A 80 -14.40 44.37 -6.48
CA LYS A 80 -14.22 43.05 -5.85
C LYS A 80 -15.51 42.52 -5.19
N HIS A 81 -16.31 43.42 -4.60
CA HIS A 81 -17.62 43.12 -4.01
C HIS A 81 -18.67 42.68 -5.03
N PHE A 82 -18.64 43.23 -6.26
CA PHE A 82 -19.53 42.77 -7.32
C PHE A 82 -19.25 41.32 -7.76
N HIS A 83 -18.00 40.98 -7.95
CA HIS A 83 -17.62 39.60 -8.32
C HIS A 83 -17.97 38.61 -7.24
N LEU A 84 -17.81 38.97 -5.97
CA LEU A 84 -18.21 38.13 -4.84
C LEU A 84 -19.72 37.89 -4.85
N ARG A 85 -20.52 38.96 -5.01
CA ARG A 85 -21.99 38.86 -5.06
C ARG A 85 -22.47 38.07 -6.28
N ALA A 86 -21.89 38.30 -7.44
CA ALA A 86 -22.20 37.53 -8.64
C ALA A 86 -21.92 36.03 -8.47
N LYS A 87 -20.82 35.68 -7.80
CA LYS A 87 -20.47 34.29 -7.48
C LYS A 87 -21.48 33.66 -6.52
N GLU A 88 -21.88 34.37 -5.47
CA GLU A 88 -22.91 33.91 -4.52
C GLU A 88 -24.26 33.66 -5.19
N GLU A 89 -24.72 34.59 -6.05
CA GLU A 89 -25.99 34.44 -6.76
C GLU A 89 -25.97 33.27 -7.77
N LEU A 90 -24.82 33.04 -8.42
CA LEU A 90 -24.62 31.89 -9.28
C LEU A 90 -24.66 30.55 -8.52
N GLU A 91 -24.02 30.49 -7.36
CA GLU A 91 -24.09 29.30 -6.53
C GLU A 91 -25.49 29.04 -5.99
N LEU A 92 -26.21 30.09 -5.56
CA LEU A 92 -27.61 29.97 -5.16
C LEU A 92 -28.49 29.46 -6.30
N LEU A 93 -28.23 29.91 -7.53
CA LEU A 93 -28.97 29.43 -8.72
C LEU A 93 -28.68 27.94 -8.97
N LYS A 94 -27.43 27.53 -8.91
CA LYS A 94 -27.04 26.11 -9.07
C LYS A 94 -27.73 25.22 -8.04
N VAL A 95 -27.72 25.61 -6.78
CA VAL A 95 -28.39 24.88 -5.69
C VAL A 95 -29.89 24.73 -5.98
N ARG A 96 -30.57 25.83 -6.37
CA ARG A 96 -32.01 25.77 -6.71
C ARG A 96 -32.32 24.88 -7.90
N LEU A 97 -31.47 24.93 -8.94
CA LEU A 97 -31.63 24.07 -10.11
C LEU A 97 -31.49 22.61 -9.75
N GLU A 98 -30.52 22.29 -8.88
CA GLU A 98 -30.33 20.92 -8.42
C GLU A 98 -31.51 20.47 -7.53
N ASP A 99 -32.01 21.34 -6.64
CA ASP A 99 -33.19 21.04 -5.82
C ASP A 99 -34.46 20.75 -6.65
N GLU A 100 -34.70 21.57 -7.69
CA GLU A 100 -35.82 21.34 -8.61
C GLU A 100 -35.69 20.03 -9.37
N LYS A 101 -34.45 19.71 -9.76
CA LYS A 101 -34.12 18.48 -10.46
C LYS A 101 -34.33 17.27 -9.54
N GLN A 102 -33.87 17.36 -8.28
CA GLN A 102 -34.08 16.33 -7.26
C GLN A 102 -35.59 16.13 -6.95
N LYS A 103 -36.39 17.21 -6.87
CA LYS A 103 -37.85 17.11 -6.74
C LYS A 103 -38.48 16.35 -7.89
N LYS A 104 -38.06 16.59 -9.14
CA LYS A 104 -38.55 15.87 -10.32
C LYS A 104 -38.16 14.39 -10.30
N TYR A 105 -36.92 14.09 -9.87
CA TYR A 105 -36.46 12.71 -9.71
C TYR A 105 -37.27 11.96 -8.67
N LYS A 106 -37.49 12.58 -7.51
CA LYS A 106 -38.29 12.03 -6.43
C LYS A 106 -39.73 11.79 -6.88
N ALA A 107 -40.37 12.75 -7.51
CA ALA A 107 -41.75 12.60 -8.03
C ALA A 107 -41.85 11.48 -9.09
N CYS A 108 -40.82 11.29 -9.93
CA CYS A 108 -40.76 10.18 -10.88
C CYS A 108 -40.68 8.83 -10.14
N ALA A 109 -39.80 8.70 -9.17
CA ALA A 109 -39.64 7.48 -8.37
C ALA A 109 -40.91 7.14 -7.61
N GLU A 110 -41.50 8.11 -6.89
CA GLU A 110 -42.73 7.94 -6.12
C GLU A 110 -43.94 7.50 -6.98
N LYS A 111 -43.99 7.99 -8.23
CA LYS A 111 -45.03 7.59 -9.19
C LYS A 111 -44.83 6.18 -9.72
N TRP A 112 -43.58 5.83 -10.12
CA TRP A 112 -43.37 4.60 -10.87
C TRP A 112 -43.00 3.40 -10.01
N GLN A 113 -42.51 3.60 -8.80
CA GLN A 113 -42.20 2.49 -7.89
C GLN A 113 -43.41 1.62 -7.53
N PRO A 114 -44.54 2.19 -7.12
CA PRO A 114 -45.75 1.36 -6.83
C PRO A 114 -46.29 0.65 -8.08
N ILE A 115 -46.21 1.32 -9.25
CA ILE A 115 -46.66 0.72 -10.52
C ILE A 115 -45.80 -0.49 -10.87
N TYR A 116 -44.47 -0.35 -10.71
CA TYR A 116 -43.54 -1.44 -10.96
C TYR A 116 -43.71 -2.58 -9.94
N GLU A 117 -43.85 -2.27 -8.67
CA GLU A 117 -44.03 -3.29 -7.60
C GLU A 117 -45.30 -4.12 -7.81
N GLN A 118 -46.40 -3.51 -8.24
CA GLN A 118 -47.69 -4.18 -8.50
C GLN A 118 -47.76 -4.83 -9.89
N ALA A 119 -46.80 -4.53 -10.78
CA ALA A 119 -46.79 -5.12 -12.11
C ALA A 119 -46.50 -6.64 -12.06
N LYS A 120 -47.08 -7.37 -13.01
CA LYS A 120 -47.00 -8.85 -13.08
C LYS A 120 -45.71 -9.29 -13.75
N GLU A 121 -45.29 -10.52 -13.52
CA GLU A 121 -44.24 -11.12 -14.29
C GLU A 121 -44.62 -11.25 -15.76
N PRO A 122 -43.72 -10.92 -16.71
CA PRO A 122 -44.05 -11.05 -18.12
C PRO A 122 -44.10 -12.54 -18.52
N PRO A 123 -45.03 -12.91 -19.43
CA PRO A 123 -45.08 -14.26 -19.96
C PRO A 123 -43.87 -14.57 -20.81
N LYS A 124 -43.46 -15.84 -20.88
CA LYS A 124 -42.30 -16.28 -21.67
C LYS A 124 -42.37 -15.93 -23.14
N ASN A 125 -43.56 -15.86 -23.71
CA ASN A 125 -43.85 -15.50 -25.10
C ASN A 125 -44.08 -14.01 -25.31
N HIS A 126 -43.63 -13.13 -24.40
CA HIS A 126 -43.63 -11.70 -24.63
C HIS A 126 -42.79 -11.35 -25.86
N TRP A 127 -43.33 -10.61 -26.82
CA TRP A 127 -42.73 -10.38 -28.12
C TRP A 127 -41.27 -9.91 -28.07
N TYR A 128 -40.91 -9.04 -27.12
CA TYR A 128 -39.55 -8.51 -26.98
C TYR A 128 -38.59 -9.57 -26.45
N LEU A 129 -39.01 -10.32 -25.42
CA LEU A 129 -38.20 -11.38 -24.79
C LEU A 129 -37.97 -12.52 -25.78
N GLU A 130 -39.00 -12.90 -26.54
CA GLU A 130 -38.93 -13.92 -27.58
C GLU A 130 -38.02 -13.50 -28.74
N LYS A 131 -38.21 -12.24 -29.27
CA LYS A 131 -37.38 -11.67 -30.33
C LYS A 131 -35.90 -11.62 -29.94
N LYS A 132 -35.58 -11.28 -28.69
CA LYS A 132 -34.21 -11.18 -28.15
C LYS A 132 -33.69 -12.49 -27.56
N ARG A 133 -34.53 -13.54 -27.49
CA ARG A 133 -34.25 -14.87 -26.89
C ARG A 133 -33.66 -14.76 -25.49
N ILE A 134 -34.29 -13.96 -24.61
CA ILE A 134 -33.83 -13.69 -23.24
C ILE A 134 -34.92 -13.93 -22.22
N GLY A 135 -34.52 -14.24 -20.99
CA GLY A 135 -35.42 -14.33 -19.83
C GLY A 135 -35.93 -12.97 -19.34
N PRO A 136 -37.02 -12.97 -18.56
CA PRO A 136 -37.60 -11.74 -18.02
C PRO A 136 -36.76 -11.08 -16.92
N TYR A 137 -36.03 -11.84 -16.11
CA TYR A 137 -35.24 -11.36 -14.98
C TYR A 137 -36.03 -10.41 -14.07
N ILE A 138 -35.51 -9.20 -13.85
CA ILE A 138 -36.11 -8.15 -13.02
C ILE A 138 -37.22 -7.36 -13.77
N SER A 139 -37.45 -7.60 -15.06
CA SER A 139 -38.49 -6.89 -15.80
C SER A 139 -39.89 -7.34 -15.37
N LYS A 140 -40.85 -6.44 -15.43
CA LYS A 140 -42.26 -6.69 -15.12
C LYS A 140 -43.20 -6.17 -16.22
N LEU A 141 -44.43 -6.71 -16.28
CA LEU A 141 -45.41 -6.33 -17.30
C LEU A 141 -46.52 -5.49 -16.67
N HIS A 142 -46.77 -4.30 -17.22
CA HIS A 142 -47.89 -3.43 -16.89
C HIS A 142 -48.59 -3.00 -18.17
N ASN A 143 -49.90 -3.34 -18.31
CA ASN A 143 -50.70 -2.99 -19.48
C ASN A 143 -50.00 -3.24 -20.85
N SER A 144 -49.51 -4.44 -21.08
CA SER A 144 -48.74 -4.86 -22.27
C SER A 144 -47.36 -4.16 -22.47
N THR A 145 -46.94 -3.29 -21.57
CA THR A 145 -45.67 -2.63 -21.58
C THR A 145 -44.70 -3.35 -20.64
N LEU A 146 -43.51 -3.71 -21.14
CA LEU A 146 -42.46 -4.28 -20.33
C LEU A 146 -41.73 -3.15 -19.59
N LEU A 147 -41.66 -3.23 -18.28
CA LEU A 147 -41.01 -2.24 -17.41
C LEU A 147 -39.67 -2.79 -16.92
N ILE A 148 -38.61 -2.07 -17.15
CA ILE A 148 -37.27 -2.36 -16.67
C ILE A 148 -36.89 -1.34 -15.62
N PRO A 149 -36.68 -1.73 -14.35
CA PRO A 149 -36.44 -0.80 -13.25
C PRO A 149 -35.01 -0.31 -13.22
N PHE A 150 -34.81 0.90 -12.72
CA PHE A 150 -33.49 1.46 -12.45
C PHE A 150 -33.35 1.87 -11.00
N TYR A 151 -32.12 1.73 -10.51
CA TYR A 151 -31.73 2.02 -9.14
C TYR A 151 -30.42 2.81 -9.11
N ASN A 152 -30.26 3.61 -8.07
CA ASN A 152 -28.97 4.18 -7.67
C ASN A 152 -28.75 3.89 -6.17
N VAL A 153 -27.74 4.52 -5.55
CA VAL A 153 -27.44 4.36 -4.12
C VAL A 153 -28.59 4.75 -3.19
N ASN A 154 -29.49 5.63 -3.65
CA ASN A 154 -30.66 6.10 -2.91
C ASN A 154 -31.93 5.25 -3.14
N GLY A 155 -31.87 4.24 -4.00
CA GLY A 155 -32.98 3.34 -4.29
C GLY A 155 -33.52 3.45 -5.72
N PHE A 156 -34.82 3.20 -5.89
CA PHE A 156 -35.51 3.20 -7.18
C PHE A 156 -35.55 4.60 -7.80
N THR A 157 -35.23 4.71 -9.10
CA THR A 157 -35.17 5.99 -9.82
C THR A 157 -36.26 6.13 -10.91
N GLY A 158 -36.75 5.01 -11.43
CA GLY A 158 -37.74 4.97 -12.48
C GLY A 158 -37.67 3.72 -13.34
N VAL A 159 -38.26 3.75 -14.52
CA VAL A 159 -38.33 2.60 -15.43
C VAL A 159 -38.03 2.98 -16.87
N GLN A 160 -37.49 2.03 -17.64
CA GLN A 160 -37.59 2.01 -19.09
C GLN A 160 -38.84 1.20 -19.48
N MET A 161 -39.63 1.75 -20.39
CA MET A 161 -40.81 1.13 -20.96
C MET A 161 -40.49 0.59 -22.35
N ILE A 162 -40.78 -0.69 -22.61
CA ILE A 162 -40.66 -1.33 -23.90
C ILE A 162 -42.05 -1.79 -24.33
N TYR A 163 -42.56 -1.25 -25.42
CA TYR A 163 -43.91 -1.47 -25.89
C TYR A 163 -44.00 -1.43 -27.43
N LEU A 164 -45.10 -1.92 -27.98
CA LEU A 164 -45.42 -1.77 -29.37
C LEU A 164 -46.26 -0.47 -29.56
N ASP A 165 -45.90 0.31 -30.55
CA ASP A 165 -46.74 1.47 -30.93
C ASP A 165 -47.93 1.08 -31.81
N ASP A 166 -48.69 2.06 -32.25
CA ASP A 166 -49.92 1.85 -33.06
C ASP A 166 -49.64 1.16 -34.40
N ASN A 167 -48.38 1.19 -34.86
CA ASN A 167 -47.93 0.51 -36.09
C ASN A 167 -47.33 -0.88 -35.80
N ASN A 168 -47.42 -1.38 -34.58
CA ASN A 168 -46.81 -2.62 -34.14
C ASN A 168 -45.27 -2.60 -34.18
N GLU A 169 -44.67 -1.39 -34.11
CA GLU A 169 -43.22 -1.22 -34.02
C GLU A 169 -42.76 -1.14 -32.55
N GLY A 170 -41.66 -1.81 -32.25
CA GLY A 170 -41.11 -1.83 -30.92
C GLY A 170 -40.49 -0.49 -30.50
N GLN A 171 -41.04 0.12 -29.47
CA GLN A 171 -40.56 1.38 -28.90
C GLN A 171 -39.93 1.23 -27.54
N LYS A 172 -38.93 2.08 -27.23
CA LYS A 172 -38.29 2.18 -25.92
C LYS A 172 -38.34 3.62 -25.43
N ARG A 173 -38.90 3.84 -24.24
CA ARG A 173 -38.94 5.17 -23.60
C ARG A 173 -38.62 5.08 -22.12
N PHE A 174 -38.02 6.13 -21.59
CA PHE A 174 -37.81 6.25 -20.13
C PHE A 174 -39.00 7.00 -19.49
N SER A 175 -39.29 6.68 -18.24
CA SER A 175 -40.26 7.41 -17.44
C SER A 175 -39.86 8.89 -17.33
N LYS A 176 -40.84 9.78 -17.52
CA LYS A 176 -40.59 11.24 -17.53
C LYS A 176 -40.08 11.70 -16.17
N GLY A 177 -38.94 12.34 -16.14
CA GLY A 177 -38.32 12.85 -14.93
C GLY A 177 -37.40 11.85 -14.22
N ILE A 178 -37.08 10.70 -14.84
CA ILE A 178 -36.12 9.73 -14.28
C ILE A 178 -34.71 10.30 -14.17
N GLN A 179 -34.01 9.94 -13.12
CA GLN A 179 -32.57 10.17 -12.98
C GLN A 179 -31.82 9.08 -13.74
N LEU A 180 -31.33 9.35 -14.95
CA LEU A 180 -30.56 8.37 -15.72
C LEU A 180 -29.10 8.32 -15.28
N ARG A 181 -28.51 9.49 -15.02
CA ARG A 181 -27.08 9.57 -14.63
C ARG A 181 -26.82 8.86 -13.33
N GLY A 182 -25.94 7.85 -13.36
CA GLY A 182 -25.60 7.03 -12.21
C GLY A 182 -26.65 5.96 -11.86
N SER A 183 -27.73 5.83 -12.65
CA SER A 183 -28.68 4.73 -12.44
C SER A 183 -28.22 3.47 -13.18
N ILE A 184 -28.54 2.32 -12.59
CA ILE A 184 -28.21 0.97 -13.06
C ILE A 184 -29.42 0.07 -12.95
N CYS A 185 -29.46 -1.01 -13.75
CA CYS A 185 -30.40 -2.10 -13.58
C CYS A 185 -29.64 -3.41 -13.35
N PRO A 186 -29.43 -3.84 -12.10
CA PRO A 186 -28.83 -5.12 -11.80
C PRO A 186 -29.86 -6.24 -12.00
N LEU A 187 -29.52 -7.24 -12.82
CA LEU A 187 -30.41 -8.38 -13.08
C LEU A 187 -30.44 -9.37 -11.91
N THR A 188 -29.35 -9.43 -11.15
CA THR A 188 -29.19 -10.24 -9.94
C THR A 188 -28.42 -9.47 -8.86
N PRO A 189 -28.53 -9.84 -7.58
CA PRO A 189 -27.79 -9.17 -6.50
C PRO A 189 -26.27 -9.23 -6.70
N PHE A 190 -25.56 -8.12 -6.45
CA PHE A 190 -24.12 -8.02 -6.67
C PHE A 190 -23.32 -7.48 -5.46
N ARG A 191 -23.96 -7.21 -4.33
CA ARG A 191 -23.32 -6.59 -3.15
C ARG A 191 -22.10 -7.37 -2.62
N SER A 192 -22.10 -8.70 -2.73
CA SER A 192 -21.01 -9.56 -2.29
C SER A 192 -20.27 -10.26 -3.44
N ALA A 193 -20.52 -9.85 -4.68
CA ALA A 193 -19.90 -10.47 -5.84
C ALA A 193 -18.46 -9.97 -6.03
N GLU A 194 -17.55 -10.88 -6.40
CA GLU A 194 -16.17 -10.53 -6.77
C GLU A 194 -16.10 -9.88 -8.16
N TYR A 195 -16.99 -10.31 -9.07
CA TYR A 195 -17.05 -9.82 -10.45
C TYR A 195 -18.48 -9.46 -10.83
N CYS A 196 -18.62 -8.52 -11.76
CA CYS A 196 -19.87 -8.32 -12.49
C CYS A 196 -19.59 -7.96 -13.96
N TYR A 197 -20.59 -8.18 -14.79
CA TYR A 197 -20.64 -7.63 -16.15
C TYR A 197 -21.43 -6.34 -16.16
N LEU A 198 -21.00 -5.39 -16.95
CA LEU A 198 -21.70 -4.12 -17.19
C LEU A 198 -21.91 -3.97 -18.70
N SER A 199 -23.14 -3.78 -19.15
CA SER A 199 -23.49 -3.56 -20.56
C SER A 199 -24.43 -2.38 -20.74
N GLU A 200 -24.58 -1.89 -21.95
CA GLU A 200 -25.44 -0.74 -22.23
C GLU A 200 -26.93 -1.09 -22.19
N GLY A 201 -27.31 -2.20 -22.81
CA GLY A 201 -28.70 -2.56 -23.05
C GLY A 201 -29.20 -3.71 -22.18
N PHE A 202 -30.54 -3.77 -21.96
CA PHE A 202 -31.18 -4.85 -21.19
C PHE A 202 -31.01 -6.22 -21.86
N ALA A 203 -31.17 -6.28 -23.21
CA ALA A 203 -31.02 -7.55 -23.94
C ALA A 203 -29.60 -8.14 -23.78
N THR A 204 -28.59 -7.27 -23.93
CA THR A 204 -27.18 -7.64 -23.73
C THR A 204 -26.92 -8.12 -22.32
N ALA A 205 -27.41 -7.38 -21.31
CA ALA A 205 -27.27 -7.77 -19.90
C ALA A 205 -27.93 -9.13 -19.61
N ALA A 206 -29.15 -9.35 -20.13
CA ALA A 206 -29.89 -10.60 -19.97
C ALA A 206 -29.18 -11.78 -20.63
N THR A 207 -28.68 -11.62 -21.86
CA THR A 207 -27.89 -12.64 -22.55
C THR A 207 -26.63 -13.03 -21.78
N ILE A 208 -25.94 -12.04 -21.20
CA ILE A 208 -24.76 -12.29 -20.38
C ILE A 208 -25.14 -13.01 -19.10
N GLN A 209 -26.27 -12.67 -18.47
CA GLN A 209 -26.74 -13.37 -17.27
C GLN A 209 -27.11 -14.82 -17.56
N GLU A 210 -27.61 -15.14 -18.76
CA GLU A 210 -27.85 -16.52 -19.20
C GLU A 210 -26.53 -17.28 -19.49
N ALA A 211 -25.56 -16.57 -20.06
CA ALA A 211 -24.23 -17.14 -20.29
C ALA A 211 -23.51 -17.45 -18.98
N PHE A 212 -23.65 -16.60 -17.96
CA PHE A 212 -22.97 -16.68 -16.66
C PHE A 212 -23.95 -16.53 -15.49
N PRO A 213 -24.76 -17.55 -15.17
CA PRO A 213 -25.82 -17.44 -14.16
C PRO A 213 -25.33 -17.08 -12.75
N LYS A 214 -24.04 -17.34 -12.43
CA LYS A 214 -23.46 -17.10 -11.11
C LYS A 214 -22.77 -15.73 -10.98
N ILE A 215 -22.59 -15.01 -12.08
CA ILE A 215 -21.92 -13.71 -12.09
C ILE A 215 -22.97 -12.64 -12.42
N PRO A 216 -23.18 -11.65 -11.56
CA PRO A 216 -24.14 -10.60 -11.79
C PRO A 216 -23.90 -9.85 -13.10
N SER A 217 -24.98 -9.63 -13.86
CA SER A 217 -24.99 -8.76 -15.03
C SER A 217 -25.83 -7.52 -14.74
N ILE A 218 -25.31 -6.36 -15.10
CA ILE A 218 -25.86 -5.04 -14.80
C ILE A 218 -26.02 -4.26 -16.10
N MET A 219 -27.19 -3.66 -16.30
CA MET A 219 -27.38 -2.71 -17.38
C MET A 219 -27.04 -1.29 -16.92
N GLY A 220 -26.18 -0.58 -17.68
CA GLY A 220 -25.71 0.78 -17.45
C GLY A 220 -26.46 1.85 -18.27
N ILE A 221 -27.56 1.49 -18.93
CA ILE A 221 -28.48 2.34 -19.68
C ILE A 221 -27.98 2.71 -21.09
N ASN A 222 -26.81 3.30 -21.22
CA ASN A 222 -26.17 3.68 -22.47
C ASN A 222 -24.67 3.95 -22.28
N ALA A 223 -23.92 4.10 -23.37
CA ALA A 223 -22.48 4.35 -23.35
C ALA A 223 -22.08 5.54 -22.46
N GLY A 224 -22.76 6.67 -22.58
CA GLY A 224 -22.46 7.89 -21.82
C GLY A 224 -22.65 7.78 -20.30
N ASN A 225 -23.42 6.78 -19.83
CA ASN A 225 -23.66 6.55 -18.42
C ASN A 225 -22.68 5.52 -17.80
N LEU A 226 -21.90 4.79 -18.58
CA LEU A 226 -21.04 3.70 -18.06
C LEU A 226 -20.12 4.14 -16.91
N THR A 227 -19.45 5.28 -17.04
CA THR A 227 -18.61 5.85 -15.99
C THR A 227 -19.38 6.12 -14.71
N GLN A 228 -20.57 6.69 -14.80
CA GLN A 228 -21.41 7.00 -13.63
C GLN A 228 -22.03 5.74 -13.03
N ALA A 229 -22.38 4.76 -13.84
CA ALA A 229 -22.83 3.45 -13.41
C ALA A 229 -21.76 2.72 -12.57
N ILE A 230 -20.47 2.84 -12.95
CA ILE A 230 -19.36 2.26 -12.18
C ILE A 230 -19.22 2.93 -10.81
N TYR A 231 -19.37 4.25 -10.69
CA TYR A 231 -19.40 4.89 -9.38
C TYR A 231 -20.50 4.30 -8.51
N THR A 232 -21.72 4.21 -9.02
CA THR A 232 -22.87 3.62 -8.28
C THR A 232 -22.60 2.16 -7.89
N ILE A 233 -22.05 1.35 -8.78
CA ILE A 233 -21.73 -0.06 -8.49
C ILE A 233 -20.68 -0.12 -7.36
N ARG A 234 -19.68 0.75 -7.37
CA ARG A 234 -18.62 0.76 -6.35
C ARG A 234 -19.03 1.37 -5.02
N ASP A 235 -19.95 2.31 -5.01
CA ASP A 235 -20.55 2.81 -3.78
C ASP A 235 -21.28 1.68 -3.02
N ILE A 236 -21.81 0.67 -3.76
CA ILE A 236 -22.50 -0.49 -3.19
C ILE A 236 -21.52 -1.64 -2.87
N ASN A 237 -20.52 -1.85 -3.73
CA ASN A 237 -19.47 -2.87 -3.61
C ASN A 237 -18.12 -2.32 -4.08
N PRO A 238 -17.29 -1.76 -3.17
CA PRO A 238 -16.07 -1.03 -3.51
C PRO A 238 -15.00 -1.86 -4.24
N ASP A 239 -14.91 -3.15 -3.94
CA ASP A 239 -13.84 -4.03 -4.44
C ASP A 239 -14.22 -4.82 -5.69
N ILE A 240 -15.45 -4.63 -6.20
CA ILE A 240 -15.94 -5.40 -7.34
C ILE A 240 -15.12 -5.15 -8.60
N LYS A 241 -14.77 -6.23 -9.30
CA LYS A 241 -14.13 -6.19 -10.60
C LYS A 241 -15.17 -6.20 -11.72
N ILE A 242 -15.06 -5.28 -12.67
CA ILE A 242 -16.09 -5.02 -13.67
C ILE A 242 -15.58 -5.36 -15.07
N VAL A 243 -16.33 -6.19 -15.79
CA VAL A 243 -16.12 -6.42 -17.23
C VAL A 243 -17.20 -5.68 -17.99
N ILE A 244 -16.80 -4.62 -18.71
CA ILE A 244 -17.69 -3.90 -19.61
C ILE A 244 -17.83 -4.71 -20.90
N ALA A 245 -19.03 -5.20 -21.16
CA ALA A 245 -19.43 -5.79 -22.44
C ALA A 245 -19.95 -4.66 -23.33
N ALA A 246 -19.03 -3.99 -24.02
CA ALA A 246 -19.31 -2.80 -24.80
C ALA A 246 -19.83 -3.15 -26.19
N ASP A 247 -20.63 -2.24 -26.76
CA ASP A 247 -21.15 -2.38 -28.11
C ASP A 247 -20.07 -2.02 -29.15
N ARG A 248 -20.03 -2.77 -30.24
CA ARG A 248 -19.15 -2.55 -31.40
C ARG A 248 -19.95 -1.91 -32.53
N ASP A 249 -20.48 -0.71 -32.26
CA ASP A 249 -21.23 0.07 -33.25
C ASP A 249 -20.30 0.71 -34.29
N GLU A 250 -20.84 1.07 -35.47
CA GLU A 250 -20.07 1.72 -36.53
C GLU A 250 -19.50 3.08 -36.12
N SER A 251 -20.19 3.80 -35.23
CA SER A 251 -19.73 5.08 -34.70
C SER A 251 -18.56 4.97 -33.75
N GLY A 252 -18.29 3.79 -33.20
CA GLY A 252 -17.29 3.53 -32.17
C GLY A 252 -17.61 4.14 -30.82
N THR A 253 -18.83 4.63 -30.62
CA THR A 253 -19.25 5.35 -29.39
C THR A 253 -19.20 4.42 -28.17
N GLY A 254 -19.75 3.22 -28.25
CA GLY A 254 -19.71 2.24 -27.16
C GLY A 254 -18.27 1.91 -26.73
N LYS A 255 -17.40 1.61 -27.70
CA LYS A 255 -15.97 1.37 -27.45
C LYS A 255 -15.28 2.57 -26.79
N LYS A 256 -15.51 3.79 -27.29
CA LYS A 256 -14.89 5.02 -26.77
C LYS A 256 -15.21 5.24 -25.28
N TYR A 257 -16.48 5.18 -24.90
CA TYR A 257 -16.88 5.39 -23.52
C TYR A 257 -16.45 4.25 -22.57
N ALA A 258 -16.45 3.02 -23.05
CA ALA A 258 -15.93 1.88 -22.31
C ALA A 258 -14.42 2.01 -22.02
N GLU A 259 -13.63 2.46 -23.00
CA GLU A 259 -12.20 2.73 -22.81
C GLU A 259 -11.95 3.93 -21.88
N ILE A 260 -12.76 4.98 -21.92
CA ILE A 260 -12.71 6.07 -20.93
C ILE A 260 -12.94 5.52 -19.53
N ALA A 261 -13.98 4.70 -19.34
CA ALA A 261 -14.27 4.08 -18.06
C ALA A 261 -13.11 3.18 -17.57
N LYS A 262 -12.52 2.37 -18.46
CA LYS A 262 -11.35 1.53 -18.15
C LYS A 262 -10.14 2.36 -17.68
N ARG A 263 -9.89 3.52 -18.32
CA ARG A 263 -8.78 4.41 -17.93
C ARG A 263 -9.05 5.13 -16.60
N THR A 264 -10.32 5.41 -16.31
CA THR A 264 -10.73 6.15 -15.10
C THR A 264 -10.67 5.28 -13.85
N PHE A 265 -10.92 3.97 -13.98
CA PHE A 265 -11.08 3.07 -12.83
C PHE A 265 -10.13 1.90 -12.88
N LYS A 266 -9.55 1.54 -11.72
CA LYS A 266 -8.85 0.25 -11.54
C LYS A 266 -9.86 -0.90 -11.58
N ASN A 267 -9.39 -2.10 -11.91
CA ASN A 267 -10.22 -3.32 -11.92
C ASN A 267 -11.43 -3.24 -12.87
N VAL A 268 -11.26 -2.57 -14.02
CA VAL A 268 -12.24 -2.51 -15.10
C VAL A 268 -11.59 -3.05 -16.38
N ALA A 269 -12.24 -4.02 -16.99
CA ALA A 269 -11.85 -4.59 -18.29
C ALA A 269 -12.94 -4.32 -19.32
N VAL A 270 -12.57 -4.25 -20.60
CA VAL A 270 -13.49 -4.04 -21.73
C VAL A 270 -13.41 -5.25 -22.65
N LYS A 271 -14.57 -5.72 -23.09
CA LYS A 271 -14.73 -6.77 -24.11
C LYS A 271 -15.72 -6.28 -25.17
N LEU A 272 -15.38 -6.55 -26.42
CA LEU A 272 -16.22 -6.26 -27.60
C LEU A 272 -16.63 -7.58 -28.24
N PRO A 273 -17.83 -7.69 -28.83
CA PRO A 273 -18.22 -8.91 -29.54
C PRO A 273 -17.43 -9.05 -30.85
N GLU A 274 -16.95 -10.27 -31.09
CA GLU A 274 -16.30 -10.67 -32.34
C GLU A 274 -17.18 -11.70 -33.03
N PHE A 275 -17.55 -11.42 -34.28
CA PHE A 275 -18.43 -12.27 -35.10
C PHE A 275 -17.59 -13.04 -36.14
N GLU A 276 -17.95 -14.29 -36.42
CA GLU A 276 -17.33 -15.08 -37.49
C GLU A 276 -17.58 -14.43 -38.86
N GLU A 277 -18.84 -13.98 -39.11
CA GLU A 277 -19.20 -13.13 -40.23
C GLU A 277 -19.72 -11.79 -39.70
N ARG A 278 -19.08 -10.70 -40.11
CA ARG A 278 -19.48 -9.37 -39.61
C ARG A 278 -20.60 -8.81 -40.48
N ARG A 279 -21.69 -8.35 -39.82
CA ARG A 279 -22.76 -7.58 -40.43
C ARG A 279 -22.89 -6.22 -39.74
N PRO A 280 -23.18 -5.15 -40.50
CA PRO A 280 -23.27 -3.80 -39.90
C PRO A 280 -24.30 -3.66 -38.79
N GLU A 281 -25.41 -4.40 -38.87
CA GLU A 281 -26.49 -4.39 -37.89
C GLU A 281 -26.19 -5.15 -36.61
N TRP A 282 -25.09 -5.90 -36.53
CA TRP A 282 -24.68 -6.66 -35.33
C TRP A 282 -23.64 -5.91 -34.53
N SER A 283 -24.01 -5.51 -33.34
CA SER A 283 -23.17 -4.64 -32.52
C SER A 283 -22.91 -5.13 -31.09
N ASP A 284 -23.78 -5.98 -30.54
CA ASP A 284 -23.74 -6.33 -29.13
C ASP A 284 -23.66 -7.86 -28.88
N PHE A 285 -23.49 -8.26 -27.62
CA PHE A 285 -23.39 -9.70 -27.26
C PHE A 285 -24.73 -10.43 -27.34
N ASN A 286 -25.87 -9.74 -27.39
CA ASN A 286 -27.15 -10.38 -27.72
C ASN A 286 -27.20 -10.73 -29.22
N ASP A 287 -26.74 -9.82 -30.07
CA ASP A 287 -26.64 -10.09 -31.52
C ASP A 287 -25.66 -11.26 -31.76
N LEU A 288 -24.54 -11.34 -31.04
CA LEU A 288 -23.62 -12.49 -31.11
C LEU A 288 -24.33 -13.81 -30.71
N ALA A 289 -25.12 -13.78 -29.64
CA ALA A 289 -25.86 -14.98 -29.21
C ALA A 289 -26.92 -15.40 -30.22
N LEU A 290 -27.56 -14.43 -30.90
CA LEU A 290 -28.59 -14.67 -31.91
C LEU A 290 -28.00 -15.16 -33.22
N ALA A 291 -26.87 -14.60 -33.66
CA ALA A 291 -26.19 -14.91 -34.90
C ALA A 291 -25.46 -16.25 -34.83
N GLU A 292 -24.77 -16.50 -33.74
CA GLU A 292 -23.97 -17.70 -33.54
C GLU A 292 -24.57 -18.60 -32.46
N ASN A 293 -24.27 -18.37 -31.21
CA ASN A 293 -24.86 -19.06 -30.06
C ASN A 293 -24.33 -18.51 -28.72
N LEU A 294 -24.97 -18.93 -27.61
CA LEU A 294 -24.57 -18.54 -26.25
C LEU A 294 -23.17 -19.08 -25.85
N GLY A 295 -22.69 -20.14 -26.51
CA GLY A 295 -21.34 -20.69 -26.27
C GLY A 295 -20.25 -19.72 -26.69
N GLN A 296 -20.43 -18.96 -27.78
CA GLN A 296 -19.49 -17.92 -28.22
C GLN A 296 -19.46 -16.75 -27.24
N VAL A 297 -20.60 -16.35 -26.70
CA VAL A 297 -20.68 -15.33 -25.63
C VAL A 297 -19.87 -15.79 -24.41
N ARG A 298 -20.01 -17.07 -23.98
CA ARG A 298 -19.24 -17.64 -22.88
C ARG A 298 -17.74 -17.66 -23.18
N LYS A 299 -17.35 -18.01 -24.39
CA LYS A 299 -15.95 -18.08 -24.81
C LYS A 299 -15.31 -16.68 -24.76
N GLN A 300 -15.98 -15.68 -25.34
CA GLN A 300 -15.43 -14.32 -25.48
C GLN A 300 -15.45 -13.54 -24.15
N LEU A 301 -16.50 -13.69 -23.34
CA LEU A 301 -16.65 -12.98 -22.06
C LEU A 301 -16.04 -13.73 -20.87
N LYS A 302 -15.44 -14.91 -21.07
CA LYS A 302 -14.79 -15.65 -19.96
C LYS A 302 -13.84 -14.73 -19.20
N ILE A 303 -14.06 -14.65 -17.87
CA ILE A 303 -13.20 -13.88 -16.98
C ILE A 303 -11.95 -14.71 -16.67
N SER A 304 -10.77 -14.15 -16.96
CA SER A 304 -9.49 -14.60 -16.42
C SER A 304 -8.98 -13.58 -15.40
N LYS A 305 -8.21 -14.01 -14.41
CA LYS A 305 -7.56 -13.09 -13.46
C LYS A 305 -6.69 -12.07 -14.17
N ALA A 306 -6.09 -12.45 -15.29
CA ALA A 306 -5.24 -11.60 -16.11
C ALA A 306 -5.96 -10.35 -16.66
N LEU A 307 -7.27 -10.39 -16.91
CA LEU A 307 -8.02 -9.24 -17.42
C LEU A 307 -7.89 -7.97 -16.55
N PHE A 308 -7.63 -8.14 -15.26
CA PHE A 308 -7.56 -7.05 -14.30
C PHE A 308 -6.14 -6.73 -13.85
N MET A 309 -5.14 -7.32 -14.50
CA MET A 309 -3.74 -7.02 -14.24
C MET A 309 -3.36 -5.68 -14.84
N SER A 310 -2.48 -4.98 -14.12
CA SER A 310 -1.78 -3.82 -14.65
C SER A 310 -0.26 -4.00 -14.53
N ILE A 311 0.45 -3.37 -15.46
CA ILE A 311 1.89 -3.15 -15.35
C ILE A 311 2.05 -1.76 -14.78
N ASN A 312 2.64 -1.69 -13.58
CA ASN A 312 2.90 -0.44 -12.91
C ASN A 312 4.34 -0.03 -13.18
N ALA A 313 4.54 1.04 -13.94
CA ALA A 313 5.83 1.66 -14.12
C ALA A 313 6.22 2.38 -12.83
N LEU A 314 7.43 2.14 -12.34
CA LEU A 314 7.98 2.77 -11.13
C LEU A 314 8.89 3.94 -11.46
N GLY A 315 9.54 3.91 -12.61
CA GLY A 315 10.45 4.95 -13.08
C GLY A 315 11.70 4.39 -13.73
N VAL A 316 12.69 5.25 -13.98
CA VAL A 316 13.94 4.92 -14.67
C VAL A 316 15.15 5.38 -13.85
N ASN A 317 16.23 4.60 -13.87
CA ASN A 317 17.50 4.99 -13.28
C ASN A 317 18.67 4.45 -14.12
N GLY A 318 19.53 5.34 -14.61
CA GLY A 318 20.72 4.99 -15.37
C GLY A 318 20.45 4.05 -16.57
N GLY A 319 19.33 4.25 -17.29
CA GLY A 319 18.95 3.42 -18.44
C GLY A 319 18.33 2.07 -18.09
N THR A 320 18.03 1.81 -16.82
CA THR A 320 17.27 0.67 -16.33
C THR A 320 15.88 1.15 -15.95
N TYR A 321 14.85 0.44 -16.41
CA TYR A 321 13.42 0.71 -16.23
C TYR A 321 12.86 -0.27 -15.24
N TYR A 322 12.01 0.22 -14.31
CA TYR A 322 11.51 -0.57 -13.19
C TYR A 322 10.00 -0.72 -13.28
N TYR A 323 9.55 -1.96 -13.13
CA TYR A 323 8.14 -2.35 -13.26
C TYR A 323 7.72 -3.26 -12.12
N THR A 324 6.43 -3.24 -11.79
CA THR A 324 5.75 -4.30 -11.03
C THR A 324 4.45 -4.64 -11.73
N THR A 325 3.86 -5.77 -11.36
CA THR A 325 2.51 -6.12 -11.79
C THR A 325 1.64 -6.42 -10.58
N ASP A 326 0.32 -6.36 -10.74
CA ASP A 326 -0.60 -6.66 -9.65
C ASP A 326 -0.52 -8.13 -9.17
N GLU A 327 -0.12 -9.05 -10.04
CA GLU A 327 0.08 -10.48 -9.66
C GLU A 327 1.49 -10.75 -9.13
N ASN A 328 2.49 -10.11 -9.69
CA ASN A 328 3.86 -10.25 -9.26
C ASN A 328 4.37 -8.91 -8.72
N PRO A 329 4.26 -8.69 -7.41
CA PRO A 329 4.72 -7.46 -6.79
C PRO A 329 6.24 -7.34 -6.71
N GLN A 330 7.00 -8.32 -7.21
CA GLN A 330 8.45 -8.20 -7.34
C GLN A 330 8.78 -7.07 -8.32
N ILE A 331 9.79 -6.29 -7.96
CA ILE A 331 10.30 -5.24 -8.85
C ILE A 331 11.13 -5.92 -9.95
N ILE A 332 10.70 -5.72 -11.18
CA ILE A 332 11.37 -6.22 -12.37
C ILE A 332 12.11 -5.06 -13.00
N SER A 333 13.42 -5.21 -13.19
CA SER A 333 14.28 -4.23 -13.82
C SER A 333 14.67 -4.68 -15.23
N LEU A 334 14.42 -3.83 -16.22
CA LEU A 334 14.74 -4.08 -17.61
C LEU A 334 15.60 -2.95 -18.16
N ASP A 335 16.79 -3.27 -18.67
CA ASP A 335 17.57 -2.34 -19.50
C ASP A 335 16.88 -2.18 -20.86
N ILE A 336 17.11 -1.09 -21.58
CA ILE A 336 16.38 -0.79 -22.82
C ILE A 336 16.48 -1.93 -23.86
N GLY A 337 17.61 -2.62 -23.96
CA GLY A 337 17.81 -3.77 -24.86
C GLY A 337 17.02 -5.02 -24.47
N LYS A 338 16.55 -5.11 -23.23
CA LYS A 338 15.71 -6.20 -22.72
C LYS A 338 14.21 -5.96 -22.90
N HIS A 339 13.79 -4.85 -23.51
CA HIS A 339 12.40 -4.55 -23.82
C HIS A 339 11.93 -5.32 -25.06
N THR A 340 11.87 -6.63 -24.95
CA THR A 340 11.48 -7.58 -26.02
C THR A 340 10.22 -8.33 -25.63
N GLU A 341 9.54 -8.92 -26.61
CA GLU A 341 8.35 -9.77 -26.41
C GLU A 341 8.54 -10.79 -25.27
N ALA A 342 9.65 -11.50 -25.26
CA ALA A 342 9.92 -12.52 -24.25
C ALA A 342 9.96 -11.96 -22.82
N HIS A 343 10.58 -10.79 -22.63
CA HIS A 343 10.63 -10.13 -21.33
C HIS A 343 9.26 -9.52 -20.94
N PHE A 344 8.53 -8.96 -21.90
CA PHE A 344 7.18 -8.45 -21.64
C PHE A 344 6.22 -9.59 -21.26
N CYS A 345 6.29 -10.73 -21.94
CA CYS A 345 5.50 -11.89 -21.58
C CYS A 345 5.84 -12.44 -20.19
N SER A 346 7.01 -12.14 -19.62
CA SER A 346 7.32 -12.47 -18.22
C SER A 346 6.66 -11.54 -17.21
N LEU A 347 6.28 -10.32 -17.61
CA LEU A 347 5.51 -9.40 -16.76
C LEU A 347 4.06 -9.89 -16.62
N ILE A 348 3.44 -10.22 -17.76
CA ILE A 348 2.08 -10.80 -17.83
C ILE A 348 2.10 -11.95 -18.82
N THR A 349 1.79 -13.16 -18.35
CA THR A 349 1.85 -14.38 -19.16
C THR A 349 0.61 -14.61 -20.05
N ASP A 350 -0.46 -13.80 -19.86
CA ASP A 350 -1.71 -13.94 -20.59
C ASP A 350 -1.67 -13.21 -21.94
N LYS A 351 -1.66 -14.00 -23.04
CA LYS A 351 -1.69 -13.48 -24.41
C LYS A 351 -2.89 -12.57 -24.68
N PHE A 352 -4.06 -12.92 -24.14
CA PHE A 352 -5.28 -12.13 -24.37
C PHE A 352 -5.22 -10.77 -23.71
N TRP A 353 -4.52 -10.64 -22.57
CA TRP A 353 -4.25 -9.34 -21.98
C TRP A 353 -3.47 -8.42 -22.91
N TRP A 354 -2.42 -8.95 -23.55
CA TRP A 354 -1.61 -8.18 -24.50
C TRP A 354 -2.41 -7.77 -25.72
N GLN A 355 -3.22 -8.68 -26.28
CA GLN A 355 -4.10 -8.41 -27.39
C GLN A 355 -5.18 -7.36 -27.04
N ALA A 356 -5.75 -7.38 -25.84
CA ALA A 356 -6.75 -6.43 -25.38
C ALA A 356 -6.19 -5.03 -25.12
N ASN A 357 -4.89 -4.91 -24.80
CA ASN A 357 -4.29 -3.62 -24.47
C ASN A 357 -3.47 -3.02 -25.64
N TYR A 358 -2.85 -3.85 -26.48
CA TYR A 358 -1.94 -3.45 -27.57
C TYR A 358 -2.18 -4.19 -28.87
N GLY A 359 -3.36 -4.80 -29.02
CA GLY A 359 -3.73 -5.54 -30.22
C GLY A 359 -4.12 -4.60 -31.37
N PHE A 360 -3.76 -5.00 -32.59
CA PHE A 360 -4.26 -4.44 -33.84
C PHE A 360 -4.70 -5.57 -34.77
N GLU A 361 -5.68 -5.31 -35.64
CA GLU A 361 -6.12 -6.26 -36.65
C GLU A 361 -5.17 -6.18 -37.86
N ASP A 362 -4.62 -7.29 -38.30
CA ASP A 362 -3.87 -7.37 -39.54
C ASP A 362 -4.81 -7.42 -40.76
N LYS A 363 -4.25 -7.46 -41.98
CA LYS A 363 -5.03 -7.48 -43.21
C LYS A 363 -5.97 -8.68 -43.35
N ASP A 364 -5.67 -9.75 -42.64
CA ASP A 364 -6.42 -11.00 -42.65
C ASP A 364 -7.43 -11.06 -41.49
N GLY A 365 -7.59 -9.97 -40.71
CA GLY A 365 -8.51 -9.89 -39.58
C GLY A 365 -8.00 -10.54 -38.29
N ASN A 366 -6.73 -10.99 -38.23
CA ASN A 366 -6.16 -11.57 -37.01
C ASN A 366 -5.65 -10.50 -36.09
N VAL A 367 -5.92 -10.65 -34.77
CA VAL A 367 -5.41 -9.71 -33.74
C VAL A 367 -3.97 -10.06 -33.40
N LYS A 368 -3.06 -9.16 -33.72
CA LYS A 368 -1.63 -9.21 -33.38
C LYS A 368 -1.28 -8.15 -32.36
N VAL A 369 -0.21 -8.37 -31.56
CA VAL A 369 0.28 -7.39 -30.57
C VAL A 369 1.37 -6.53 -31.20
N SER A 370 1.24 -5.21 -31.08
CA SER A 370 2.26 -4.25 -31.49
C SER A 370 3.33 -4.11 -30.40
N TRP A 371 4.35 -4.97 -30.42
CA TRP A 371 5.46 -4.91 -29.46
C TRP A 371 6.26 -3.60 -29.47
N PRO A 372 6.43 -2.90 -30.60
CA PRO A 372 6.97 -1.55 -30.62
C PRO A 372 6.16 -0.56 -29.78
N ASP A 373 4.82 -0.59 -29.88
CA ASP A 373 3.94 0.29 -29.10
C ASP A 373 3.96 -0.06 -27.62
N VAL A 374 4.01 -1.36 -27.26
CA VAL A 374 4.23 -1.82 -25.87
C VAL A 374 5.48 -1.20 -25.29
N ARG A 375 6.60 -1.29 -26.03
CA ARG A 375 7.88 -0.72 -25.57
C ARG A 375 7.78 0.80 -25.40
N LEU A 376 7.23 1.50 -26.36
CA LEU A 376 7.12 2.97 -26.32
C LEU A 376 6.24 3.42 -25.14
N ASP A 377 5.11 2.76 -24.92
CA ASP A 377 4.18 3.07 -23.82
C ASP A 377 4.81 2.80 -22.47
N LEU A 378 5.41 1.61 -22.25
CA LEU A 378 5.99 1.23 -20.96
C LEU A 378 7.22 2.08 -20.61
N VAL A 379 8.09 2.35 -21.58
CA VAL A 379 9.23 3.26 -21.42
C VAL A 379 8.74 4.68 -21.14
N GLY A 380 7.75 5.16 -21.88
CA GLY A 380 7.13 6.48 -21.67
C GLY A 380 6.57 6.63 -20.26
N LYS A 381 5.81 5.65 -19.79
CA LYS A 381 5.27 5.62 -18.41
C LYS A 381 6.37 5.68 -17.34
N CYS A 382 7.52 5.03 -17.57
CA CYS A 382 8.65 5.15 -16.65
C CYS A 382 9.24 6.55 -16.64
N HIS A 383 9.35 7.20 -17.80
CA HIS A 383 9.83 8.58 -17.88
C HIS A 383 8.84 9.58 -17.23
N GLU A 384 7.54 9.37 -17.39
CA GLU A 384 6.50 10.15 -16.71
C GLU A 384 6.59 10.04 -15.18
N LYS A 385 6.96 8.86 -14.65
CA LYS A 385 7.20 8.64 -13.22
C LYS A 385 8.49 9.26 -12.71
N GLY A 386 9.43 9.56 -13.61
CA GLY A 386 10.71 10.15 -13.27
C GLY A 386 11.76 9.15 -12.78
N VAL A 387 12.69 9.63 -11.97
CA VAL A 387 13.81 8.81 -11.46
C VAL A 387 13.33 7.87 -10.38
N PHE A 388 13.54 6.56 -10.57
CA PHE A 388 13.29 5.56 -9.53
C PHE A 388 14.59 5.20 -8.83
N THR A 389 14.61 5.37 -7.50
CA THR A 389 15.77 5.03 -6.66
C THR A 389 15.49 3.71 -5.95
N PRO A 390 16.18 2.60 -6.32
CA PRO A 390 15.97 1.29 -5.69
C PRO A 390 16.16 1.30 -4.17
N ASP A 391 16.97 2.23 -3.66
CA ASP A 391 17.25 2.37 -2.22
C ASP A 391 16.04 2.89 -1.42
N ASN A 392 15.08 3.48 -2.11
CA ASN A 392 13.81 3.90 -1.52
C ASN A 392 12.78 2.77 -1.39
N ILE A 393 13.19 1.52 -1.66
CA ILE A 393 12.33 0.36 -1.51
C ILE A 393 12.21 -0.02 -0.03
N ARG A 394 10.97 -0.15 0.45
CA ARG A 394 10.60 -0.61 1.78
C ARG A 394 9.85 -1.94 1.70
N GLY A 395 10.33 -2.93 2.41
CA GLY A 395 9.69 -4.25 2.51
C GLY A 395 8.63 -4.33 3.59
N LEU A 396 8.36 -5.54 4.07
CA LEU A 396 7.45 -5.79 5.17
C LEU A 396 7.98 -5.23 6.48
N GLY A 397 7.09 -4.68 7.29
CA GLY A 397 7.41 -4.21 8.63
C GLY A 397 6.93 -2.80 8.94
N LEU A 398 7.55 -2.23 9.95
CA LEU A 398 7.30 -0.88 10.46
C LEU A 398 8.39 0.06 9.94
N TRP A 399 8.01 1.27 9.54
CA TRP A 399 8.89 2.25 8.91
C TRP A 399 8.61 3.65 9.42
N LEU A 400 9.64 4.47 9.51
CA LEU A 400 9.54 5.90 9.80
C LEU A 400 9.76 6.68 8.51
N GLU A 401 8.81 7.56 8.15
CA GLU A 401 8.91 8.51 7.04
C GLU A 401 9.66 9.77 7.46
N GLU A 402 10.10 10.58 6.50
CA GLU A 402 10.80 11.84 6.78
C GLU A 402 9.97 12.85 7.57
N ASN A 403 8.65 12.81 7.39
CA ASN A 403 7.70 13.64 8.13
C ASN A 403 7.31 13.07 9.51
N GLN A 404 8.09 12.12 10.04
CA GLN A 404 7.85 11.43 11.30
C GLN A 404 6.55 10.58 11.34
N THR A 405 5.96 10.26 10.20
CA THR A 405 4.81 9.34 10.14
C THR A 405 5.25 7.88 10.21
N TYR A 406 4.62 7.10 11.05
CA TYR A 406 4.83 5.65 11.12
C TYR A 406 4.00 4.94 10.04
N VAL A 407 4.68 4.21 9.17
CA VAL A 407 4.05 3.42 8.10
C VAL A 407 4.23 1.93 8.38
N ILE A 408 3.14 1.18 8.31
CA ILE A 408 3.15 -0.27 8.47
C ILE A 408 2.89 -0.91 7.11
N ASN A 409 3.92 -1.49 6.51
CA ASN A 409 3.74 -2.30 5.30
C ASN A 409 3.44 -3.74 5.68
N ASN A 410 2.17 -4.14 5.57
CA ASN A 410 1.73 -5.51 5.85
C ASN A 410 1.80 -6.44 4.64
N GLY A 411 2.34 -5.97 3.52
CA GLY A 411 2.47 -6.71 2.27
C GLY A 411 1.28 -6.56 1.31
N ARG A 412 0.13 -6.09 1.77
CA ARG A 412 -1.04 -5.77 0.94
C ARG A 412 -1.22 -4.26 0.79
N VAL A 413 -1.08 -3.56 1.89
CA VAL A 413 -1.24 -2.11 1.99
C VAL A 413 -0.13 -1.55 2.88
N ALA A 414 0.41 -0.40 2.51
CA ALA A 414 1.22 0.43 3.39
C ALA A 414 0.27 1.38 4.15
N MET A 415 -0.07 1.00 5.38
CA MET A 415 -0.98 1.80 6.22
C MET A 415 -0.29 3.07 6.68
N ASN A 416 -1.01 4.18 6.67
CA ASN A 416 -0.53 5.53 7.00
C ASN A 416 0.56 6.06 6.05
N GLN A 417 0.71 5.49 4.84
CA GLN A 417 1.66 6.03 3.87
C GLN A 417 1.22 7.43 3.43
N PRO A 418 2.07 8.47 3.55
CA PRO A 418 1.80 9.80 3.02
C PRO A 418 1.67 9.78 1.48
N ASP A 419 0.82 10.64 0.92
CA ASP A 419 0.63 10.75 -0.54
C ASP A 419 1.92 11.14 -1.26
N GLU A 420 2.78 11.96 -0.63
CA GLU A 420 4.06 12.44 -1.17
C GLU A 420 5.26 11.59 -0.70
N SER A 421 5.04 10.36 -0.23
CA SER A 421 6.14 9.48 0.19
C SER A 421 7.08 9.20 -0.98
N LYS A 422 8.38 9.40 -0.77
CA LYS A 422 9.42 9.00 -1.72
C LYS A 422 9.69 7.48 -1.71
N TYR A 423 9.16 6.76 -0.72
CA TYR A 423 9.42 5.34 -0.55
C TYR A 423 8.40 4.50 -1.30
N TYR A 424 8.90 3.41 -1.89
CA TYR A 424 8.08 2.40 -2.55
C TYR A 424 7.92 1.19 -1.63
N TYR A 425 6.68 0.92 -1.20
CA TYR A 425 6.34 -0.21 -0.33
C TYR A 425 5.99 -1.44 -1.15
N ILE A 426 6.82 -2.50 -1.04
CA ILE A 426 6.63 -3.74 -1.81
C ILE A 426 5.36 -4.46 -1.34
N LYS A 427 4.54 -4.89 -2.30
CA LYS A 427 3.43 -5.80 -2.06
C LYS A 427 3.92 -7.25 -2.18
N LYS A 428 3.66 -8.06 -1.17
CA LYS A 428 3.95 -9.51 -1.18
C LYS A 428 3.11 -10.22 -0.13
N ARG A 429 3.23 -11.56 -0.02
CA ARG A 429 2.58 -12.27 1.07
C ARG A 429 3.12 -11.76 2.40
N GLY A 430 2.26 -11.14 3.18
CA GLY A 430 2.61 -10.48 4.42
C GLY A 430 1.80 -10.98 5.61
N PHE A 431 1.52 -10.09 6.54
CA PHE A 431 0.85 -10.37 7.81
C PHE A 431 -0.43 -9.54 7.97
N ASN A 432 -1.24 -9.86 8.96
CA ASN A 432 -2.40 -9.06 9.36
C ASN A 432 -2.16 -8.50 10.76
N LEU A 433 -2.55 -7.25 10.98
CA LEU A 433 -2.62 -6.70 12.33
C LEU A 433 -3.82 -7.27 13.08
N VAL A 434 -3.65 -7.43 14.37
CA VAL A 434 -4.70 -7.91 15.29
C VAL A 434 -5.48 -6.70 15.80
N LYS A 435 -6.81 -6.71 15.63
CA LYS A 435 -7.67 -5.58 15.97
C LYS A 435 -7.81 -5.36 17.48
N ASN A 436 -7.86 -6.45 18.24
CA ASN A 436 -7.93 -6.47 19.71
C ASN A 436 -6.82 -7.40 20.21
N PRO A 437 -5.57 -6.93 20.32
CA PRO A 437 -4.45 -7.76 20.69
C PRO A 437 -4.51 -8.16 22.17
N ASN A 438 -4.20 -9.43 22.46
CA ASN A 438 -4.00 -9.90 23.83
C ASN A 438 -2.52 -9.94 24.15
N ILE A 439 -2.05 -9.05 25.01
CA ILE A 439 -0.62 -8.93 25.39
C ILE A 439 -0.24 -9.80 26.58
N GLU A 440 -1.17 -10.46 27.25
CA GLU A 440 -0.87 -11.33 28.42
C GLU A 440 0.20 -12.40 28.12
N PRO A 441 0.16 -13.12 26.98
CA PRO A 441 1.23 -14.05 26.63
C PRO A 441 2.60 -13.38 26.49
N ALA A 442 2.65 -12.16 25.93
CA ALA A 442 3.88 -11.38 25.77
C ALA A 442 4.43 -10.93 27.14
N TYR A 443 3.55 -10.49 28.03
CA TYR A 443 3.92 -10.16 29.41
C TYR A 443 4.50 -11.36 30.15
N ASN A 444 3.83 -12.50 30.09
CA ASN A 444 4.32 -13.75 30.70
C ASN A 444 5.67 -14.19 30.09
N PHE A 445 5.88 -13.96 28.79
CA PHE A 445 7.16 -14.24 28.15
C PHE A 445 8.27 -13.33 28.67
N CYS A 446 8.03 -12.06 28.90
CA CYS A 446 9.00 -11.14 29.49
C CYS A 446 9.31 -11.51 30.97
N GLN A 447 8.29 -11.93 31.71
CA GLN A 447 8.52 -12.46 33.07
C GLN A 447 9.42 -13.73 33.05
N MET A 448 9.19 -14.63 32.09
CA MET A 448 10.07 -15.78 31.87
C MET A 448 11.50 -15.33 31.53
N LEU A 449 11.69 -14.31 30.68
CA LEU A 449 13.01 -13.77 30.38
C LEU A 449 13.69 -13.16 31.63
N ALA A 450 12.91 -12.52 32.52
CA ALA A 450 13.41 -11.98 33.78
C ALA A 450 13.95 -13.07 34.76
N GLU A 451 13.53 -14.31 34.58
CA GLU A 451 13.93 -15.44 35.40
C GLU A 451 15.05 -16.32 34.77
N ILE A 452 15.55 -15.95 33.58
CA ILE A 452 16.69 -16.62 32.97
C ILE A 452 17.94 -16.40 33.84
N HIS A 453 18.71 -17.47 34.07
CA HIS A 453 19.95 -17.38 34.83
C HIS A 453 21.05 -16.68 34.02
N CYS A 454 21.11 -15.37 34.14
CA CYS A 454 22.23 -14.56 33.70
C CYS A 454 23.29 -14.46 34.83
N LYS A 455 24.59 -14.38 34.50
CA LYS A 455 25.62 -14.12 35.50
C LYS A 455 25.41 -12.80 36.21
N LYS A 456 24.89 -11.80 35.50
CA LYS A 456 24.54 -10.48 36.05
C LYS A 456 23.05 -10.21 35.86
N PRO A 457 22.35 -9.69 36.87
CA PRO A 457 20.90 -9.42 36.77
C PRO A 457 20.48 -8.47 35.64
N ILE A 458 21.35 -7.52 35.28
CA ILE A 458 21.08 -6.58 34.17
C ILE A 458 20.91 -7.30 32.81
N GLY A 459 21.51 -8.47 32.63
CA GLY A 459 21.36 -9.29 31.44
C GLY A 459 19.89 -9.62 31.12
N ASN A 460 19.07 -9.79 32.14
CA ASN A 460 17.63 -10.04 31.97
C ASN A 460 16.93 -8.82 31.37
N ALA A 461 17.28 -7.61 31.82
CA ALA A 461 16.77 -6.36 31.23
C ALA A 461 17.15 -6.27 29.75
N TYR A 462 18.38 -6.62 29.39
CA TYR A 462 18.86 -6.61 28.02
C TYR A 462 18.10 -7.62 27.12
N LEU A 463 17.82 -8.82 27.64
CA LEU A 463 17.02 -9.83 26.91
C LEU A 463 15.59 -9.36 26.65
N ILE A 464 14.93 -8.81 27.67
CA ILE A 464 13.56 -8.28 27.54
C ILE A 464 13.53 -7.10 26.55
N ALA A 465 14.43 -6.14 26.72
CA ALA A 465 14.50 -4.96 25.88
C ALA A 465 14.79 -5.32 24.40
N TRP A 466 15.72 -6.26 24.15
CA TRP A 466 16.01 -6.70 22.79
C TRP A 466 14.81 -7.40 22.14
N TRP A 467 14.07 -8.21 22.90
CA TRP A 467 12.86 -8.85 22.41
C TRP A 467 11.80 -7.81 22.01
N VAL A 468 11.53 -6.81 22.86
CA VAL A 468 10.62 -5.70 22.54
C VAL A 468 11.13 -4.94 21.33
N GLN A 469 12.41 -4.54 21.34
CA GLN A 469 13.05 -3.83 20.22
C GLN A 469 12.90 -4.60 18.91
N SER A 470 12.98 -5.94 18.91
CA SER A 470 12.86 -6.76 17.71
C SER A 470 11.54 -6.58 16.96
N HIS A 471 10.51 -6.00 17.60
CA HIS A 471 9.21 -5.71 16.99
C HIS A 471 9.10 -4.29 16.44
N ILE A 472 9.87 -3.31 16.97
CA ILE A 472 9.68 -1.89 16.65
C ILE A 472 10.98 -1.17 16.22
N PHE A 473 12.09 -1.85 16.10
CA PHE A 473 13.41 -1.24 15.91
C PHE A 473 13.55 -0.27 14.72
N PRO A 474 12.84 -0.40 13.58
CA PRO A 474 13.05 0.51 12.46
C PRO A 474 12.64 1.97 12.74
N VAL A 475 11.80 2.19 13.74
CA VAL A 475 11.34 3.54 14.13
C VAL A 475 12.15 4.12 15.29
N LEU A 476 12.99 3.32 15.93
CA LEU A 476 13.89 3.80 16.97
C LEU A 476 15.08 4.53 16.34
N PRO A 477 15.42 5.74 16.79
CA PRO A 477 16.56 6.49 16.27
C PRO A 477 17.90 5.78 16.52
N TRP A 478 18.00 5.08 17.62
CA TRP A 478 19.15 4.27 18.00
C TRP A 478 18.73 2.88 18.41
N ARG A 479 19.49 1.85 17.94
CA ARG A 479 19.28 0.42 18.20
C ARG A 479 20.52 -0.21 18.72
N PHE A 480 20.38 -0.96 19.80
CA PHE A 480 21.46 -1.79 20.30
C PHE A 480 21.35 -3.21 19.74
N HIS A 481 22.48 -3.88 19.68
CA HIS A 481 22.56 -5.29 19.35
C HIS A 481 22.89 -6.07 20.62
N LEU A 482 22.60 -7.37 20.61
CA LEU A 482 22.84 -8.22 21.77
C LEU A 482 23.85 -9.31 21.44
N TRP A 483 24.78 -9.55 22.37
CA TRP A 483 25.69 -10.67 22.31
C TRP A 483 25.44 -11.61 23.47
N LEU A 484 25.00 -12.86 23.19
CA LEU A 484 24.66 -13.88 24.16
C LEU A 484 25.82 -14.88 24.28
N THR A 485 26.49 -14.89 25.40
CA THR A 485 27.61 -15.78 25.68
C THR A 485 27.29 -16.81 26.75
N GLY A 486 28.17 -17.78 26.91
CA GLY A 486 28.10 -18.80 27.95
C GLY A 486 28.66 -20.14 27.49
N SER A 487 29.06 -20.99 28.44
CA SER A 487 29.61 -22.32 28.20
C SER A 487 28.62 -23.23 27.42
N ARG A 488 29.10 -24.38 26.96
CA ARG A 488 28.22 -25.37 26.32
C ARG A 488 27.12 -25.84 27.27
N GLY A 489 25.89 -25.91 26.78
CA GLY A 489 24.74 -26.39 27.55
C GLY A 489 24.08 -25.35 28.46
N THR A 490 24.45 -24.06 28.38
CA THR A 490 23.80 -22.97 29.15
C THR A 490 22.46 -22.52 28.61
N GLY A 491 21.99 -23.08 27.48
CA GLY A 491 20.67 -22.75 26.92
C GLY A 491 20.65 -21.68 25.85
N LYS A 492 21.80 -21.19 25.36
CA LYS A 492 21.88 -20.15 24.29
C LYS A 492 20.96 -20.43 23.11
N SER A 493 21.14 -21.55 22.41
CA SER A 493 20.31 -21.88 21.24
C SER A 493 18.82 -22.11 21.60
N THR A 494 18.49 -22.43 22.86
CA THR A 494 17.11 -22.51 23.34
C THR A 494 16.49 -21.11 23.42
N ILE A 495 17.21 -20.12 23.94
CA ILE A 495 16.77 -18.72 23.99
C ILE A 495 16.58 -18.19 22.59
N LEU A 496 17.51 -18.44 21.66
CA LEU A 496 17.36 -18.04 20.25
C LEU A 496 16.08 -18.64 19.64
N LYS A 497 15.78 -19.91 19.91
CA LYS A 497 14.53 -20.56 19.46
C LYS A 497 13.29 -19.86 20.03
N TYR A 498 13.30 -19.49 21.31
CA TYR A 498 12.20 -18.76 21.93
C TYR A 498 11.99 -17.39 21.27
N PHE A 499 13.05 -16.66 20.99
CA PHE A 499 12.97 -15.40 20.27
C PHE A 499 12.48 -15.59 18.82
N LYS A 500 12.94 -16.65 18.13
CA LYS A 500 12.44 -16.98 16.79
C LYS A 500 10.94 -17.25 16.77
N GLN A 501 10.44 -17.94 17.76
CA GLN A 501 9.03 -18.33 17.88
C GLN A 501 8.13 -17.17 18.30
N SER A 502 8.63 -16.27 19.15
CA SER A 502 7.85 -15.21 19.78
C SER A 502 7.84 -13.88 19.01
N SER A 503 8.68 -13.72 17.98
CA SER A 503 8.71 -12.50 17.15
C SER A 503 8.49 -12.83 15.67
N PRO A 504 7.50 -12.19 15.01
CA PRO A 504 7.17 -12.46 13.61
C PRO A 504 8.25 -12.00 12.63
N PHE A 505 9.16 -11.13 13.07
CA PHE A 505 10.24 -10.57 12.26
C PHE A 505 11.59 -11.23 12.49
N SER A 506 11.71 -12.15 13.46
CA SER A 506 12.95 -12.82 13.79
C SER A 506 13.29 -13.94 12.80
N GLU A 507 14.55 -13.98 12.37
CA GLU A 507 15.12 -15.04 11.54
C GLU A 507 16.41 -15.58 12.13
N MET A 508 16.49 -16.91 12.24
CA MET A 508 17.68 -17.60 12.74
C MET A 508 18.60 -17.94 11.56
N VAL A 509 19.87 -17.61 11.72
CA VAL A 509 20.90 -17.82 10.70
C VAL A 509 22.16 -18.39 11.34
N GLN A 510 22.96 -19.09 10.55
CA GLN A 510 24.28 -19.60 10.90
C GLN A 510 25.21 -19.41 9.70
N ASP A 511 26.49 -19.24 9.97
CA ASP A 511 27.55 -19.24 8.96
C ASP A 511 27.23 -18.41 7.68
N THR A 512 26.75 -17.18 7.84
CA THR A 512 26.35 -16.31 6.75
C THR A 512 27.14 -15.00 6.73
N THR A 513 27.25 -14.38 5.54
CA THR A 513 27.91 -13.10 5.34
C THR A 513 26.92 -11.95 5.29
N ALA A 514 27.37 -10.72 5.51
CA ALA A 514 26.56 -9.51 5.31
C ALA A 514 25.92 -9.46 3.91
N ALA A 515 26.63 -9.87 2.86
CA ALA A 515 26.10 -9.92 1.50
C ALA A 515 24.93 -10.92 1.38
N GLY A 516 25.04 -12.10 1.99
CA GLY A 516 23.98 -13.10 2.02
C GLY A 516 22.73 -12.61 2.77
N LEU A 517 22.92 -11.91 3.91
CA LEU A 517 21.82 -11.31 4.67
C LEU A 517 21.11 -10.22 3.86
N ARG A 518 21.87 -9.30 3.22
CA ARG A 518 21.29 -8.25 2.37
C ARG A 518 20.53 -8.84 1.18
N GLN A 519 21.07 -9.88 0.54
CA GLN A 519 20.42 -10.51 -0.60
C GLN A 519 19.12 -11.23 -0.20
N LYS A 520 19.11 -11.92 0.96
CA LYS A 520 17.96 -12.71 1.40
C LYS A 520 16.84 -11.84 1.97
N PHE A 521 17.18 -10.85 2.78
CA PHE A 521 16.20 -10.07 3.54
C PHE A 521 16.01 -8.66 3.00
N GLY A 522 17.04 -8.11 2.34
CA GLY A 522 17.01 -6.87 1.57
C GLY A 522 16.31 -5.72 2.26
N SER A 523 15.14 -5.40 1.75
CA SER A 523 14.33 -4.27 2.20
C SER A 523 13.33 -4.60 3.31
N ASP A 524 13.31 -5.83 3.87
CA ASP A 524 12.40 -6.18 4.96
C ASP A 524 12.97 -5.80 6.33
N MET A 525 12.09 -5.44 7.25
CA MET A 525 12.39 -5.40 8.67
C MET A 525 12.71 -6.80 9.16
N LYS A 526 13.94 -7.04 9.69
CA LYS A 526 14.37 -8.35 10.20
C LYS A 526 15.22 -8.25 11.46
N ALA A 527 14.81 -9.00 12.48
CA ALA A 527 15.63 -9.27 13.66
C ALA A 527 16.40 -10.58 13.41
N ILE A 528 17.72 -10.49 13.37
CA ILE A 528 18.62 -11.58 13.00
C ILE A 528 19.17 -12.25 14.24
N LEU A 529 18.87 -13.52 14.40
CA LEU A 529 19.40 -14.40 15.44
C LEU A 529 20.57 -15.19 14.85
N TYR A 530 21.79 -14.71 15.07
CA TYR A 530 23.00 -15.31 14.50
C TYR A 530 23.56 -16.33 15.49
N ASP A 531 23.30 -17.62 15.28
CA ASP A 531 23.82 -18.70 16.13
C ASP A 531 25.24 -19.11 15.71
N GLU A 532 26.04 -19.57 16.64
CA GLU A 532 27.44 -19.99 16.44
C GLU A 532 28.33 -18.88 15.87
N ALA A 533 28.20 -17.66 16.41
CA ALA A 533 29.04 -16.51 16.02
C ALA A 533 30.42 -16.57 16.70
N GLU A 534 31.11 -17.70 16.58
CA GLU A 534 32.38 -17.91 17.23
C GLU A 534 33.50 -17.03 16.63
N PRO A 535 34.49 -16.58 17.42
CA PRO A 535 35.59 -15.73 16.97
C PRO A 535 36.38 -16.31 15.80
N THR A 536 36.42 -17.64 15.67
CA THR A 536 37.10 -18.36 14.58
C THR A 536 36.36 -18.31 13.24
N ASN A 537 35.08 -17.92 13.25
CA ASN A 537 34.27 -17.84 12.02
C ASN A 537 34.58 -16.54 11.24
N LYS A 538 35.28 -16.69 10.10
CA LYS A 538 35.70 -15.60 9.22
C LYS A 538 34.55 -14.74 8.63
N LYS A 539 33.28 -15.17 8.78
CA LYS A 539 32.11 -14.44 8.27
C LYS A 539 31.54 -13.47 9.32
N VAL A 540 31.77 -13.75 10.61
CA VAL A 540 31.25 -12.95 11.72
C VAL A 540 31.68 -11.47 11.66
N PRO A 541 32.94 -11.11 11.35
CA PRO A 541 33.32 -9.71 11.24
C PRO A 541 32.45 -8.93 10.25
N SER A 542 32.12 -9.50 9.10
CA SER A 542 31.24 -8.84 8.11
C SER A 542 29.79 -8.68 8.62
N ALA A 543 29.31 -9.55 9.49
CA ALA A 543 28.00 -9.42 10.11
C ALA A 543 28.00 -8.35 11.22
N ILE A 544 29.12 -8.20 11.96
CA ILE A 544 29.31 -7.11 12.93
C ILE A 544 29.31 -5.75 12.20
N ASP A 545 30.01 -5.63 11.07
CA ASP A 545 29.97 -4.42 10.23
C ASP A 545 28.54 -4.06 9.83
N LEU A 546 27.74 -5.06 9.42
CA LEU A 546 26.35 -4.85 9.06
C LEU A 546 25.48 -4.44 10.27
N ALA A 547 25.74 -5.00 11.44
CA ALA A 547 25.08 -4.60 12.68
C ALA A 547 25.40 -3.13 13.01
N ARG A 548 26.68 -2.73 12.89
CA ARG A 548 27.13 -1.34 13.08
C ARG A 548 26.38 -0.37 12.15
N GLU A 549 26.25 -0.70 10.86
CA GLU A 549 25.50 0.09 9.88
C GLU A 549 24.01 0.20 10.26
N SER A 550 23.45 -0.84 10.88
CA SER A 550 22.03 -0.92 11.23
C SER A 550 21.69 -0.28 12.58
N SER A 551 22.66 0.25 13.36
CA SER A 551 22.43 0.78 14.70
C SER A 551 21.68 2.10 14.74
N SER A 552 21.71 2.90 13.67
CA SER A 552 21.00 4.19 13.58
C SER A 552 20.23 4.31 12.26
N ASN A 553 19.25 5.22 12.23
CA ASN A 553 18.53 5.56 10.99
C ASN A 553 19.37 6.47 10.06
N ASP A 554 20.35 7.17 10.63
CA ASP A 554 21.26 8.07 9.89
C ASP A 554 22.47 7.31 9.31
N GLY A 555 22.44 5.98 9.36
CA GLY A 555 23.55 5.12 8.97
C GLY A 555 24.14 5.47 7.61
N ALA A 556 25.48 5.57 7.54
CA ALA A 556 26.20 5.80 6.31
C ALA A 556 25.80 4.73 5.28
N LYS A 557 25.35 5.19 4.13
CA LYS A 557 24.93 4.31 3.03
C LYS A 557 26.15 3.57 2.49
N THR A 558 26.13 2.25 2.52
CA THR A 558 27.21 1.45 1.96
C THR A 558 27.04 1.36 0.46
N LEU A 559 27.93 2.02 -0.27
CA LEU A 559 28.03 1.95 -1.72
C LEU A 559 28.80 0.68 -2.12
N ARG A 560 28.17 -0.21 -2.87
CA ARG A 560 28.86 -1.35 -3.50
C ARG A 560 28.77 -1.27 -5.01
N GLY A 561 29.93 -1.25 -5.65
CA GLY A 561 30.03 -1.39 -7.12
C GLY A 561 29.58 -2.79 -7.56
N THR A 562 28.72 -2.85 -8.57
CA THR A 562 28.41 -4.10 -9.28
C THR A 562 29.35 -4.26 -10.47
N ALA A 563 29.46 -5.48 -11.01
CA ALA A 563 30.25 -5.77 -12.23
C ALA A 563 29.82 -4.91 -13.45
N GLY A 564 28.66 -4.24 -13.38
CA GLY A 564 28.19 -3.29 -14.41
C GLY A 564 28.46 -1.81 -14.09
N GLY A 565 29.31 -1.49 -13.10
CA GLY A 565 29.69 -0.10 -12.77
C GLY A 565 28.62 0.73 -12.06
N LYS A 566 27.50 0.09 -11.63
CA LYS A 566 26.43 0.75 -10.84
C LYS A 566 26.63 0.48 -9.36
N ALA A 567 26.63 1.52 -8.53
CA ALA A 567 26.57 1.33 -7.09
C ALA A 567 25.14 0.97 -6.68
N ILE A 568 24.97 -0.10 -5.92
CA ILE A 568 23.68 -0.41 -5.26
C ILE A 568 23.84 0.02 -3.80
N GLU A 569 23.02 0.96 -3.38
CA GLU A 569 22.85 1.32 -1.97
C GLU A 569 21.85 0.34 -1.35
N HIS A 570 22.15 -0.16 -0.17
CA HIS A 570 21.21 -0.97 0.62
C HIS A 570 20.89 -0.23 1.92
N ASN A 571 19.67 0.18 2.10
CA ASN A 571 19.19 0.66 3.39
C ASN A 571 18.69 -0.55 4.19
N THR A 572 19.63 -1.15 4.92
CA THR A 572 19.35 -2.40 5.65
C THR A 572 18.75 -2.09 7.01
N GLN A 573 17.54 -2.58 7.25
CA GLN A 573 16.85 -2.44 8.54
C GLN A 573 16.90 -3.79 9.27
N MET A 574 18.00 -4.02 10.00
CA MET A 574 18.22 -5.26 10.74
C MET A 574 18.61 -4.98 12.20
N ASN A 575 18.14 -5.81 13.09
CA ASN A 575 18.55 -5.84 14.49
C ASN A 575 19.18 -7.19 14.79
N PHE A 576 20.29 -7.25 15.51
CA PHE A 576 21.07 -8.48 15.68
C PHE A 576 21.12 -8.96 17.11
N LEU A 577 21.01 -10.27 17.27
CA LEU A 577 21.40 -11.03 18.47
C LEU A 577 22.39 -12.11 18.02
N PHE A 578 23.63 -11.99 18.44
CA PHE A 578 24.68 -12.98 18.21
C PHE A 578 24.75 -13.95 19.38
N SER A 579 25.15 -15.19 19.10
CA SER A 579 25.35 -16.23 20.12
C SER A 579 26.68 -16.98 19.89
N SER A 580 27.54 -17.03 20.90
CA SER A 580 28.83 -17.73 20.86
C SER A 580 29.23 -18.23 22.25
N ILE A 581 30.33 -18.98 22.33
CA ILE A 581 30.92 -19.34 23.62
C ILE A 581 31.66 -18.14 24.22
N GLN A 582 32.37 -17.41 23.38
CA GLN A 582 33.12 -16.20 23.73
C GLN A 582 32.81 -15.08 22.78
N THR A 583 32.83 -13.85 23.25
CA THR A 583 32.72 -12.67 22.44
C THR A 583 34.02 -12.47 21.64
N PRO A 584 33.97 -12.20 20.33
CA PRO A 584 35.19 -11.86 19.58
C PRO A 584 35.75 -10.52 20.09
N ASN A 585 37.04 -10.31 19.89
CA ASN A 585 37.63 -9.00 20.18
C ASN A 585 37.02 -7.94 19.25
N MET A 586 36.24 -7.03 19.83
CA MET A 586 35.54 -5.97 19.10
C MET A 586 36.24 -4.62 19.26
N GLN A 587 36.23 -3.81 18.21
CA GLN A 587 36.71 -2.42 18.28
C GLN A 587 35.85 -1.61 19.28
N ALA A 588 36.40 -0.59 19.90
CA ALA A 588 35.67 0.29 20.83
C ALA A 588 34.36 0.85 20.23
N ALA A 589 34.40 1.20 18.93
CA ALA A 589 33.21 1.65 18.19
C ALA A 589 32.09 0.59 18.09
N ASP A 590 32.43 -0.69 18.09
CA ASP A 590 31.45 -1.79 18.08
C ASP A 590 30.96 -2.10 19.49
N LYS A 591 31.88 -2.15 20.47
CA LYS A 591 31.53 -2.36 21.88
C LYS A 591 30.40 -1.42 22.35
N SER A 592 30.43 -0.15 21.93
CA SER A 592 29.37 0.82 22.28
C SER A 592 27.97 0.51 21.70
N ARG A 593 27.83 -0.46 20.79
CA ARG A 593 26.58 -0.85 20.13
C ARG A 593 26.06 -2.21 20.55
N PHE A 594 26.91 -3.00 21.22
CA PHE A 594 26.58 -4.35 21.66
C PHE A 594 26.45 -4.40 23.17
N LEU A 595 25.36 -4.96 23.64
CA LEU A 595 25.17 -5.31 25.04
C LEU A 595 25.46 -6.81 25.22
N GLU A 596 26.29 -7.15 26.15
CA GLU A 596 26.65 -8.54 26.42
C GLU A 596 25.80 -9.15 27.51
N VAL A 597 25.35 -10.38 27.27
CA VAL A 597 24.63 -11.21 28.26
C VAL A 597 25.33 -12.54 28.41
N GLU A 598 25.95 -12.76 29.55
CA GLU A 598 26.55 -14.03 29.85
C GLU A 598 25.58 -14.91 30.65
N LEU A 599 25.27 -16.11 30.10
CA LEU A 599 24.40 -17.08 30.75
C LEU A 599 25.16 -17.89 31.80
N ALA A 600 24.57 -18.03 32.96
CA ALA A 600 25.08 -18.91 34.01
C ALA A 600 24.75 -20.39 33.69
N SER A 601 25.50 -21.29 34.30
CA SER A 601 25.27 -22.75 34.14
C SER A 601 23.94 -23.19 34.74
N ILE A 602 23.16 -23.96 33.95
CA ILE A 602 21.83 -24.47 34.35
C ILE A 602 21.93 -25.80 35.12
N LYS A 603 23.10 -26.17 35.65
CA LYS A 603 23.26 -27.44 36.36
C LYS A 603 22.30 -27.52 37.57
N GLY A 604 21.40 -28.52 37.53
CA GLY A 604 20.46 -28.80 38.63
C GLY A 604 19.07 -28.16 38.51
N GLN A 605 18.72 -27.55 37.39
CA GLN A 605 17.33 -27.07 37.18
C GLN A 605 16.36 -28.27 37.01
N PRO A 606 15.17 -28.21 37.64
CA PRO A 606 14.13 -29.20 37.43
C PRO A 606 13.64 -29.26 36.00
N LEU A 607 13.40 -30.47 35.48
CA LEU A 607 12.80 -30.66 34.12
C LEU A 607 11.45 -29.94 33.96
N GLU A 608 10.71 -29.81 35.04
CA GLU A 608 9.43 -29.10 35.11
C GLU A 608 9.58 -27.64 34.74
N ARG A 609 10.61 -26.95 35.19
CA ARG A 609 10.89 -25.56 34.87
C ARG A 609 11.17 -25.37 33.40
N HIS A 610 11.95 -26.26 32.79
CA HIS A 610 12.22 -26.23 31.36
C HIS A 610 10.93 -26.41 30.54
N LYS A 611 10.04 -27.29 30.98
CA LYS A 611 8.73 -27.51 30.33
C LYS A 611 7.84 -26.27 30.46
N GLU A 612 7.77 -25.65 31.63
CA GLU A 612 7.03 -24.42 31.87
C GLU A 612 7.50 -23.27 30.92
N MET A 613 8.81 -23.06 30.82
CA MET A 613 9.39 -22.09 29.90
C MET A 613 9.03 -22.38 28.43
N GLN A 614 9.03 -23.65 28.04
CA GLN A 614 8.59 -24.05 26.69
C GLN A 614 7.11 -23.73 26.43
N ASP A 615 6.24 -23.96 27.40
CA ASP A 615 4.80 -23.74 27.26
C ASP A 615 4.47 -22.24 27.20
N ILE A 616 5.18 -21.39 27.95
CA ILE A 616 5.10 -19.93 27.87
C ILE A 616 5.56 -19.46 26.48
N ALA A 617 6.69 -19.95 25.98
CA ALA A 617 7.19 -19.60 24.66
C ALA A 617 6.20 -19.99 23.52
N LYS A 618 5.58 -21.18 23.64
CA LYS A 618 4.53 -21.61 22.70
C LYS A 618 3.29 -20.73 22.76
N ALA A 619 2.86 -20.27 23.93
CA ALA A 619 1.71 -19.40 24.06
C ALA A 619 1.88 -18.09 23.25
N VAL A 620 3.10 -17.56 23.19
CA VAL A 620 3.42 -16.40 22.36
C VAL A 620 3.53 -16.77 20.88
N GLU A 621 4.06 -17.96 20.54
CA GLU A 621 4.17 -18.46 19.17
C GLU A 621 2.82 -18.51 18.44
N TYR A 622 1.75 -18.89 19.13
CA TYR A 622 0.41 -18.92 18.53
C TYR A 622 -0.18 -17.54 18.26
N LYS A 623 0.39 -16.47 18.84
CA LYS A 623 -0.07 -15.08 18.69
C LYS A 623 1.09 -14.09 18.47
N PRO A 624 2.01 -14.37 17.52
CA PRO A 624 3.21 -13.56 17.36
C PRO A 624 2.95 -12.12 16.93
N MET A 625 1.74 -11.83 16.41
CA MET A 625 1.34 -10.50 15.95
C MET A 625 0.60 -9.66 17.01
N ASP A 626 0.18 -10.27 18.13
CA ASP A 626 -0.56 -9.53 19.17
C ASP A 626 0.30 -8.42 19.77
N PHE A 627 1.51 -8.76 20.23
CA PHE A 627 2.42 -7.78 20.79
C PHE A 627 2.81 -6.69 19.78
N PHE A 628 3.16 -7.07 18.54
CA PHE A 628 3.46 -6.09 17.51
C PHE A 628 2.28 -5.13 17.26
N SER A 629 1.06 -5.67 17.11
CA SER A 629 -0.15 -4.87 16.86
C SER A 629 -0.48 -3.93 18.01
N TRP A 630 -0.16 -4.32 19.23
CA TRP A 630 -0.31 -3.47 20.40
C TRP A 630 0.82 -2.42 20.49
N ALA A 631 2.07 -2.83 20.30
CA ALA A 631 3.24 -1.95 20.41
C ALA A 631 3.21 -0.78 19.42
N VAL A 632 2.74 -1.02 18.17
CA VAL A 632 2.64 0.06 17.17
C VAL A 632 1.63 1.15 17.54
N ASN A 633 0.68 0.87 18.42
CA ASN A 633 -0.24 1.87 18.95
C ASN A 633 0.34 2.68 20.11
N HIS A 634 1.51 2.26 20.64
CA HIS A 634 2.16 2.89 21.79
C HIS A 634 3.56 3.44 21.46
N LEU A 635 3.85 3.67 20.17
CA LEU A 635 5.16 4.21 19.74
C LEU A 635 5.45 5.58 20.33
N ASP A 636 4.46 6.46 20.41
CA ASP A 636 4.60 7.79 21.03
C ASP A 636 4.96 7.71 22.51
N PHE A 637 4.50 6.67 23.19
CA PHE A 637 4.90 6.41 24.60
C PHE A 637 6.36 6.00 24.67
N VAL A 638 6.81 5.09 23.78
CA VAL A 638 8.22 4.64 23.73
C VAL A 638 9.17 5.80 23.46
N GLU A 639 8.80 6.72 22.56
CA GLU A 639 9.58 7.92 22.24
C GLU A 639 9.74 8.80 23.48
N LYS A 640 8.64 9.13 24.17
CA LYS A 640 8.65 9.94 25.40
C LYS A 640 9.38 9.25 26.54
N ALA A 641 9.23 7.93 26.70
CA ALA A 641 9.96 7.17 27.69
C ALA A 641 11.47 7.17 27.41
N LYS A 642 11.89 7.11 26.13
CA LYS A 642 13.29 7.24 25.76
C LYS A 642 13.85 8.62 26.10
N GLU A 643 13.13 9.71 25.78
CA GLU A 643 13.53 11.06 26.14
C GLU A 643 13.70 11.22 27.67
N ALA A 644 12.71 10.77 28.45
CA ALA A 644 12.77 10.78 29.90
C ALA A 644 13.96 9.96 30.46
N ALA A 645 14.25 8.81 29.84
CA ALA A 645 15.40 7.99 30.24
C ALA A 645 16.73 8.67 29.91
N ILE A 646 16.87 9.32 28.75
CA ILE A 646 18.06 10.10 28.39
C ILE A 646 18.33 11.20 29.42
N ASP A 647 17.29 11.96 29.80
CA ASP A 647 17.45 13.06 30.75
C ASP A 647 17.88 12.57 32.14
N LYS A 648 17.42 11.39 32.56
CA LYS A 648 17.81 10.78 33.84
C LYS A 648 19.20 10.13 33.79
N LEU A 649 19.64 9.62 32.65
CA LEU A 649 20.96 9.00 32.48
C LEU A 649 22.10 10.00 32.27
N ARG A 650 21.80 11.24 31.84
CA ARG A 650 22.79 12.29 31.64
C ARG A 650 23.50 12.62 32.95
N GLY A 651 24.82 12.42 32.98
CA GLY A 651 25.69 12.71 34.13
C GLY A 651 27.13 12.35 33.81
N ASP A 652 28.01 12.58 34.78
CA ASP A 652 29.48 12.40 34.61
C ASP A 652 29.92 10.93 34.41
N LYS A 653 29.02 9.98 34.59
CA LYS A 653 29.34 8.54 34.54
C LYS A 653 29.01 7.85 33.23
N ILE A 654 28.18 8.41 32.40
CA ILE A 654 27.62 7.77 31.19
C ILE A 654 27.86 8.71 29.99
N ASP A 655 28.53 8.23 28.95
CA ASP A 655 28.70 8.98 27.70
C ASP A 655 27.42 9.05 26.88
N ALA A 656 27.39 9.93 25.86
CA ALA A 656 26.21 10.15 25.05
C ALA A 656 25.71 8.88 24.30
N ARG A 657 26.62 8.04 23.81
CA ARG A 657 26.25 6.78 23.11
C ARG A 657 25.71 5.73 24.09
N GLN A 658 26.31 5.66 25.26
CA GLN A 658 25.81 4.79 26.33
C GLN A 658 24.41 5.23 26.77
N ALA A 659 24.18 6.54 26.93
CA ALA A 659 22.89 7.09 27.23
C ALA A 659 21.85 6.72 26.15
N ASP A 660 22.20 6.83 24.88
CA ASP A 660 21.34 6.44 23.76
C ASP A 660 20.98 4.93 23.79
N THR A 661 21.96 4.09 24.09
CA THR A 661 21.78 2.64 24.18
C THR A 661 20.92 2.27 25.38
N LEU A 662 21.28 2.74 26.59
CA LEU A 662 20.58 2.40 27.80
C LEU A 662 19.16 3.01 27.86
N SER A 663 18.97 4.22 27.33
CA SER A 663 17.63 4.80 27.20
C SER A 663 16.71 4.00 26.30
N THR A 664 17.25 3.42 25.23
CA THR A 664 16.49 2.49 24.38
C THR A 664 16.11 1.22 25.12
N VAL A 665 17.03 0.66 25.93
CA VAL A 665 16.73 -0.50 26.82
C VAL A 665 15.59 -0.16 27.77
N ILE A 666 15.71 0.97 28.47
CA ILE A 666 14.73 1.40 29.48
C ILE A 666 13.36 1.64 28.83
N ALA A 667 13.32 2.36 27.71
CA ALA A 667 12.07 2.66 26.98
C ALA A 667 11.38 1.40 26.47
N CYS A 668 12.15 0.42 25.97
CA CYS A 668 11.60 -0.87 25.53
C CYS A 668 10.97 -1.67 26.68
N ILE A 669 11.51 -1.59 27.90
CA ILE A 669 10.90 -2.24 29.06
C ILE A 669 9.69 -1.44 29.56
N ALA A 670 9.81 -0.12 29.60
CA ALA A 670 8.75 0.79 30.07
C ALA A 670 7.45 0.69 29.25
N ILE A 671 7.51 0.19 27.99
CA ILE A 671 6.32 0.06 27.14
C ILE A 671 5.18 -0.73 27.79
N PHE A 672 5.48 -1.66 28.68
CA PHE A 672 4.47 -2.47 29.37
C PHE A 672 3.60 -1.66 30.35
N ASP A 673 4.02 -0.45 30.72
CA ASP A 673 3.24 0.53 31.49
C ASP A 673 2.54 1.57 30.59
N ALA A 674 2.53 1.37 29.26
CA ALA A 674 1.98 2.37 28.29
C ALA A 674 0.49 2.68 28.49
N GLU A 675 -0.29 1.72 28.95
CA GLU A 675 -1.71 1.88 29.28
C GLU A 675 -1.93 2.89 30.42
N GLU A 676 -0.95 3.07 31.32
CA GLU A 676 -0.99 4.06 32.40
C GLU A 676 -0.75 5.49 31.87
N GLY A 677 -0.17 5.65 30.70
CA GLY A 677 0.05 6.92 30.02
C GLY A 677 1.08 7.83 30.68
N LYS A 678 1.97 7.29 31.52
CA LYS A 678 2.94 8.04 32.34
C LYS A 678 4.39 7.58 32.08
N PRO A 679 5.03 8.06 31.01
CA PRO A 679 6.35 7.56 30.63
C PRO A 679 7.43 7.82 31.68
N ASP A 680 7.43 8.95 32.39
CA ASP A 680 8.40 9.27 33.45
C ASP A 680 8.32 8.28 34.64
N GLU A 681 7.09 7.96 35.10
CA GLU A 681 6.88 7.01 36.21
C GLU A 681 7.29 5.59 35.77
N ALA A 682 6.99 5.20 34.51
CA ALA A 682 7.40 3.92 33.96
C ALA A 682 8.94 3.78 33.89
N VAL A 683 9.63 4.84 33.46
CA VAL A 683 11.10 4.89 33.46
C VAL A 683 11.66 4.75 34.87
N ASP A 684 11.09 5.45 35.87
CA ASP A 684 11.51 5.34 37.27
C ASP A 684 11.35 3.90 37.83
N LYS A 685 10.25 3.23 37.49
CA LYS A 685 10.03 1.82 37.85
C LYS A 685 11.12 0.90 37.28
N VAL A 686 11.47 1.08 36.01
CA VAL A 686 12.50 0.28 35.34
C VAL A 686 13.87 0.55 35.95
N MET A 687 14.23 1.81 36.20
CA MET A 687 15.52 2.20 36.81
C MET A 687 15.62 1.79 38.27
N ALA A 688 14.52 1.70 39.01
CA ALA A 688 14.49 1.15 40.34
C ALA A 688 14.67 -0.37 40.38
N THR A 689 14.29 -1.06 39.30
CA THR A 689 14.37 -2.51 39.19
C THR A 689 15.77 -3.00 38.80
N TYR A 690 16.46 -2.25 37.92
CA TYR A 690 17.76 -2.60 37.37
C TYR A 690 18.76 -1.49 37.55
N ASP A 691 20.00 -1.85 37.97
CA ASP A 691 21.11 -0.90 38.13
C ASP A 691 21.83 -0.72 36.77
N PHE A 692 21.53 0.37 36.10
CA PHE A 692 22.12 0.73 34.78
C PHE A 692 23.46 1.47 34.91
N TYR A 693 23.84 1.93 36.13
CA TYR A 693 25.06 2.72 36.33
C TYR A 693 26.28 1.87 36.68
N ASN A 694 26.09 0.71 37.29
CA ASN A 694 27.16 -0.20 37.71
C ASN A 694 27.18 -1.45 36.82
N THR A 695 27.40 -1.22 35.51
CA THR A 695 27.47 -2.30 34.50
C THR A 695 28.85 -2.35 33.87
N GLU A 696 29.31 -3.51 33.42
CA GLU A 696 30.53 -3.63 32.61
C GLU A 696 30.50 -2.75 31.39
N TYR A 697 29.33 -2.62 30.77
CA TYR A 697 29.12 -1.74 29.62
C TYR A 697 29.48 -0.27 29.92
N VAL A 698 29.24 0.22 31.13
CA VAL A 698 29.61 1.56 31.59
C VAL A 698 31.08 1.62 31.99
N ASP A 699 31.59 0.57 32.63
CA ASP A 699 32.97 0.54 33.14
C ASP A 699 33.99 0.33 32.02
N GLU A 700 33.73 -0.54 31.06
CA GLU A 700 34.64 -0.80 29.93
C GLU A 700 34.86 0.40 29.02
N SER A 701 33.91 1.32 28.94
CA SER A 701 34.07 2.54 28.14
C SER A 701 34.99 3.59 28.74
N LYS A 702 35.35 3.43 30.01
CA LYS A 702 36.32 4.28 30.72
C LYS A 702 37.77 3.89 30.47
N ILE A 703 37.96 2.71 29.86
CA ILE A 703 39.31 2.27 29.47
C ILE A 703 39.77 3.17 28.31
N ASP A 704 40.77 3.99 28.55
CA ASP A 704 41.40 4.88 27.56
C ASP A 704 41.93 4.03 26.40
N ASP A 705 41.88 4.58 25.14
CA ASP A 705 42.43 3.93 23.96
C ASP A 705 43.89 3.50 24.16
N SER A 706 44.62 4.17 25.06
CA SER A 706 45.97 3.82 25.47
C SER A 706 46.03 2.54 26.35
N GLU A 707 45.05 2.28 27.20
CA GLU A 707 44.93 1.03 27.97
C GLU A 707 44.55 -0.14 27.07
N LEU A 708 43.59 0.06 26.15
CA LEU A 708 43.25 -0.94 25.14
C LEU A 708 44.42 -1.30 24.23
N ALA A 709 45.20 -0.30 23.80
CA ALA A 709 46.41 -0.49 22.99
C ALA A 709 47.49 -1.23 23.82
N LEU A 710 47.56 -0.99 25.14
CA LEU A 710 48.47 -1.69 26.02
C LEU A 710 48.03 -3.16 26.19
N ASP A 711 46.75 -3.44 26.38
CA ASP A 711 46.21 -4.79 26.47
C ASP A 711 46.41 -5.59 25.18
N GLU A 712 46.16 -4.97 24.01
CA GLU A 712 46.46 -5.57 22.71
C GLU A 712 47.97 -5.85 22.54
N LEU A 713 48.81 -4.94 22.99
CA LEU A 713 50.26 -5.13 22.95
C LEU A 713 50.70 -6.29 23.89
N MET A 714 50.07 -6.41 25.05
CA MET A 714 50.37 -7.47 26.02
C MET A 714 49.98 -8.87 25.53
N ASP A 715 48.96 -8.98 24.66
CA ASP A 715 48.51 -10.24 24.06
C ASP A 715 49.28 -10.65 22.80
N ILE A 716 50.22 -9.81 22.30
CA ILE A 716 51.02 -10.18 21.16
C ILE A 716 51.93 -11.36 21.50
N ILE A 717 51.83 -12.41 20.69
CA ILE A 717 52.70 -13.59 20.81
C ILE A 717 54.11 -13.22 20.26
N ILE A 718 55.12 -13.21 21.12
CA ILE A 718 56.49 -12.92 20.80
C ILE A 718 57.30 -14.17 20.44
N ASP A 719 56.87 -15.36 20.85
CA ASP A 719 57.45 -16.63 20.42
C ASP A 719 56.38 -17.66 20.05
N MET A 720 56.33 -17.96 18.73
CA MET A 720 55.38 -18.92 18.15
C MET A 720 55.59 -20.38 18.59
N LYS A 721 56.73 -20.74 19.10
CA LYS A 721 57.04 -22.09 19.53
C LYS A 721 56.60 -22.35 20.99
N THR A 722 56.71 -21.36 21.83
CA THR A 722 56.34 -21.44 23.24
C THR A 722 54.98 -20.84 23.52
N SER A 723 54.35 -20.15 22.53
CA SER A 723 53.13 -19.33 22.70
C SER A 723 53.31 -18.23 23.76
N GLU A 724 54.52 -17.72 23.87
CA GLU A 724 54.87 -16.67 24.84
C GLU A 724 54.34 -15.32 24.35
N THR A 725 53.63 -14.62 25.25
CA THR A 725 53.06 -13.27 24.97
C THR A 725 53.93 -12.19 25.63
N VAL A 726 53.72 -10.92 25.21
CA VAL A 726 54.36 -9.78 25.89
C VAL A 726 54.02 -9.78 27.38
N ALA A 727 52.78 -10.10 27.73
CA ALA A 727 52.34 -10.19 29.13
C ALA A 727 53.12 -11.26 29.94
N SER A 728 53.31 -12.45 29.35
CA SER A 728 54.08 -13.51 30.01
C SER A 728 55.54 -13.14 30.21
N ALA A 729 56.17 -12.52 29.18
CA ALA A 729 57.53 -12.04 29.26
C ALA A 729 57.73 -10.91 30.29
N VAL A 730 56.81 -9.94 30.35
CA VAL A 730 56.81 -8.87 31.36
C VAL A 730 56.61 -9.45 32.80
N SER A 731 55.73 -10.43 32.95
CA SER A 731 55.48 -11.11 34.23
C SER A 731 56.73 -11.88 34.72
N GLU A 732 57.41 -12.53 33.79
CA GLU A 732 58.66 -13.25 34.11
C GLU A 732 59.80 -12.29 34.49
N LEU A 733 59.93 -11.15 33.77
CA LEU A 733 60.85 -10.06 34.12
C LEU A 733 60.55 -9.50 35.53
N ARG A 734 59.27 -9.28 35.86
CA ARG A 734 58.83 -8.77 37.15
C ARG A 734 59.17 -9.75 38.29
N SER A 735 58.96 -11.04 38.06
CA SER A 735 59.31 -12.09 39.05
C SER A 735 60.81 -12.20 39.30
N LEU A 736 61.63 -12.00 38.28
CA LEU A 736 63.08 -11.98 38.41
C LEU A 736 63.58 -10.73 39.17
N TYR A 737 62.91 -9.60 39.01
CA TYR A 737 63.25 -8.35 39.70
C TYR A 737 62.84 -8.38 41.20
N GLU A 738 61.76 -9.04 41.52
CA GLU A 738 61.26 -9.18 42.92
C GLU A 738 62.09 -10.18 43.73
N VAL A 739 62.89 -11.06 43.09
CA VAL A 739 63.69 -12.14 43.81
C VAL A 739 65.14 -11.75 43.98
N SER A 740 65.72 -10.72 43.36
CA SER A 740 67.12 -10.38 43.46
C SER A 740 67.39 -8.86 43.59
N PRO A 741 67.44 -8.36 44.89
CA PRO A 741 67.83 -6.98 45.11
C PRO A 741 69.35 -6.71 45.03
N ASP A 742 70.20 -7.76 44.96
CA ASP A 742 71.63 -7.62 45.24
C ASP A 742 72.61 -8.29 44.23
N GLU A 743 72.30 -8.61 43.02
CA GLU A 743 73.29 -9.10 42.03
C GLU A 743 73.31 -8.31 40.70
N ASP A 744 74.58 -8.07 40.25
CA ASP A 744 75.00 -7.22 39.13
C ASP A 744 74.07 -7.16 37.89
N GLU A 745 73.54 -6.00 37.61
CA GLU A 745 72.56 -5.68 36.53
C GLU A 745 73.05 -5.95 35.10
N SER A 746 74.33 -6.28 34.86
CA SER A 746 74.89 -6.26 33.51
C SER A 746 74.67 -7.51 32.66
N ASP A 747 74.47 -8.68 33.23
CA ASP A 747 74.33 -9.95 32.48
C ASP A 747 72.87 -10.37 32.22
N THR A 748 71.97 -9.96 33.06
CA THR A 748 70.53 -10.26 32.90
C THR A 748 69.91 -9.45 31.74
N PHE A 749 70.32 -8.18 31.59
CA PHE A 749 69.88 -7.31 30.51
C PHE A 749 70.34 -7.77 29.13
N ARG A 750 71.53 -8.38 28.97
CA ARG A 750 72.07 -8.86 27.69
C ARG A 750 71.36 -10.10 27.15
N ASN A 751 70.75 -10.92 28.00
CA ASN A 751 70.00 -12.09 27.56
C ASN A 751 68.54 -11.80 27.16
N LEU A 752 67.98 -10.69 27.63
CA LEU A 752 66.61 -10.29 27.37
C LEU A 752 66.44 -9.46 26.11
N THR A 753 67.53 -8.88 25.59
CA THR A 753 67.49 -8.06 24.33
C THR A 753 67.78 -8.86 23.07
N LYS A 754 68.09 -10.16 23.14
CA LYS A 754 68.38 -11.00 21.96
C LYS A 754 67.17 -11.45 21.10
N PRO A 755 65.94 -11.53 21.58
CA PRO A 755 64.81 -11.90 20.73
C PRO A 755 64.18 -10.75 19.97
N LEU A 756 64.56 -9.49 20.18
CA LEU A 756 63.93 -8.31 19.57
C LEU A 756 64.70 -7.71 18.38
N ALA A 757 65.69 -8.45 17.80
CA ALA A 757 66.46 -8.05 16.63
C ALA A 757 66.14 -8.97 15.42
#